data_c081248c5ff8b14a2a297d23635949a5
#
_entry.id   c081248c5ff8b14a2a297d23635949a5
#
_cell.length_a   1.000
_cell.length_b   1.000
_cell.length_c   1.000
_cell.angle_alpha   90.00
_cell.angle_beta   90.00
_cell.angle_gamma   90.00
#
_symmetry.space_group_name_H-M   'P 1'
#
loop_
_entity.id
_entity.type
_entity.pdbx_description
1 polymer ?
#
loop_
_entity_poly.entity_id
_entity_poly.type
_entity_poly.pdbx_seq_one_letter_code
_entity_poly.pdbx_strand_id
1 'polypeptide(L)'
;MAVQRAASPRRPPAPRWPRLLLPLLLLLLPAPSEGLGHSAELAFAVEPSDDVAVPGQPIVLDCKVEGTPPVRITWRKNGVELPESTHSTLLANGSLMIHHFRLERGGSPSDEGDYECVAQNRFGLVVSRKARIQAATMSDFHVHPQATVGEEGGVARFQCQIHGLPEPLITWEKNRVPIDTDNERYTLLPKGVLQITGLRAEDSGIFHCVASNIASIRISHGARLTVSGSGSGAYKEPAILVGPENLTLTVHQTAVLECVATGNPRPIVSWSRLDGRPIGVEGIQVLGTGNLIISDVTVQHSGVYVCAANRPGTRVRRTAQGRLVVQAPAEFVQHPQSISRPAGTTAMFTCQAQGEPPPHVTWLKNGQVLGPGGHVRLKNNNSTLTISGIGPEDEAIYQCVAENSAGSSQASARLTVLWAEGLPGPPRNVRAVSVSSTEVRVSWSEPLANTKEIIGYVLHIRKAADPPELEYQEAVSKSTFQHLVSDLEPSTAYSFYIKAYTPRGASSASVPTLASTLGEAPAPPPLSVRVLGSSSLQLLWEPWPRLAQHEGGFKLFYRPASKTSFTGPILLPGTVSSYNLSQLDPTAVYEVKLLAYNQHGDGNATVRFVSLRGASERTALSPPCDCRKEEAANQTSTTGIVIGIHIGVTCIIFCVLFLLFGQRGSRILQPLPRVRRPSSPRCHFGGAA
;
A
#
# COMPACT_ATOMS: atom_id res chain seq x y z
N MET A 1 17.33 -39.86 -58.03
CA MET A 1 18.57 -39.25 -58.59
C MET A 1 18.66 -37.81 -58.11
N ALA A 2 19.79 -37.53 -57.44
CA ALA A 2 20.40 -36.23 -57.13
C ALA A 2 19.57 -35.16 -56.36
N VAL A 3 19.83 -35.14 -55.08
CA VAL A 3 19.61 -34.08 -54.10
C VAL A 3 20.64 -32.98 -54.35
N GLN A 4 20.20 -31.76 -54.55
CA GLN A 4 21.06 -30.56 -54.45
C GLN A 4 20.80 -29.82 -53.15
N ARG A 5 21.86 -29.81 -52.28
CA ARG A 5 21.93 -29.00 -51.06
C ARG A 5 22.25 -27.54 -51.43
N ALA A 6 21.46 -26.61 -50.98
CA ALA A 6 21.78 -25.18 -51.02
C ALA A 6 22.62 -24.77 -49.81
N ALA A 7 23.70 -24.04 -50.09
CA ALA A 7 24.70 -23.62 -49.09
C ALA A 7 24.26 -22.33 -48.36
N SER A 8 24.53 -22.32 -47.06
CA SER A 8 24.32 -21.12 -46.20
C SER A 8 25.44 -20.08 -46.39
N PRO A 9 25.17 -18.78 -46.27
CA PRO A 9 26.18 -17.74 -46.43
C PRO A 9 27.04 -17.56 -45.16
N ARG A 10 28.35 -17.43 -45.41
CA ARG A 10 29.41 -17.25 -44.41
C ARG A 10 29.38 -15.81 -43.86
N ARG A 11 29.52 -15.65 -42.54
CA ARG A 11 29.80 -14.38 -41.87
C ARG A 11 31.27 -13.93 -42.11
N PRO A 12 31.53 -12.61 -42.20
CA PRO A 12 32.89 -12.08 -42.30
C PRO A 12 33.62 -12.07 -40.95
N PRO A 13 34.98 -12.15 -40.92
CA PRO A 13 35.78 -12.23 -39.70
C PRO A 13 35.93 -10.86 -39.01
N ALA A 14 35.92 -10.88 -37.67
CA ALA A 14 36.13 -9.72 -36.80
C ALA A 14 37.64 -9.28 -36.81
N PRO A 15 37.95 -7.97 -36.66
CA PRO A 15 39.31 -7.49 -36.63
C PRO A 15 40.04 -7.84 -35.31
N ARG A 16 41.26 -8.35 -35.44
CA ARG A 16 42.23 -8.60 -34.35
C ARG A 16 42.81 -7.30 -33.89
N TRP A 17 42.70 -6.99 -32.59
CA TRP A 17 43.45 -5.93 -31.89
C TRP A 17 44.56 -6.59 -31.07
N PRO A 18 45.74 -5.92 -30.92
CA PRO A 18 46.91 -6.55 -30.29
C PRO A 18 46.81 -6.58 -28.77
N ARG A 19 47.19 -7.70 -28.20
CA ARG A 19 47.40 -7.89 -26.75
C ARG A 19 48.66 -7.16 -26.33
N LEU A 20 48.54 -6.14 -25.48
CA LEU A 20 49.64 -5.72 -24.61
C LEU A 20 49.11 -4.95 -23.38
N LEU A 21 49.49 -5.45 -22.18
CA LEU A 21 49.53 -4.79 -20.87
C LEU A 21 48.16 -4.51 -20.16
N LEU A 22 47.66 -5.50 -19.39
CA LEU A 22 47.05 -5.25 -18.11
C LEU A 22 47.07 -6.51 -17.21
N PRO A 23 48.11 -6.74 -16.42
CA PRO A 23 47.92 -7.51 -15.21
C PRO A 23 48.35 -6.64 -14.01
N LEU A 24 47.46 -5.86 -13.42
CA LEU A 24 47.59 -5.36 -12.02
C LEU A 24 46.34 -4.60 -11.47
N LEU A 25 45.17 -4.74 -12.07
CA LEU A 25 43.98 -4.07 -11.48
C LEU A 25 42.81 -5.04 -11.24
N LEU A 26 43.09 -6.31 -11.12
CA LEU A 26 42.06 -7.36 -10.92
C LEU A 26 42.01 -7.89 -9.48
N LEU A 27 42.59 -7.16 -8.51
CA LEU A 27 42.62 -7.60 -7.11
C LEU A 27 41.80 -6.71 -6.14
N LEU A 28 40.92 -5.84 -6.63
CA LEU A 28 40.04 -5.01 -5.78
C LEU A 28 38.58 -4.89 -6.29
N LEU A 29 38.11 -5.85 -7.08
CA LEU A 29 36.67 -6.06 -7.17
C LEU A 29 36.34 -7.01 -6.01
N PRO A 30 35.44 -6.63 -5.10
CA PRO A 30 34.87 -7.63 -4.20
C PRO A 30 34.29 -8.71 -5.10
N ALA A 31 34.65 -9.97 -4.81
CA ALA A 31 33.96 -11.11 -5.37
C ALA A 31 32.46 -10.79 -5.31
N PRO A 32 31.66 -11.13 -6.33
CA PRO A 32 30.22 -11.10 -6.13
C PRO A 32 30.03 -11.93 -4.87
N SER A 33 29.56 -11.26 -3.81
CA SER A 33 29.01 -11.94 -2.67
C SER A 33 27.97 -12.84 -3.30
N GLU A 34 28.28 -14.13 -3.42
CA GLU A 34 27.25 -15.15 -3.45
C GLU A 34 26.38 -14.75 -2.27
N GLY A 35 25.25 -14.10 -2.59
CA GLY A 35 24.23 -13.85 -1.61
C GLY A 35 24.05 -15.21 -0.98
N LEU A 36 24.36 -15.33 0.30
CA LEU A 36 23.80 -16.35 1.15
C LEU A 36 22.32 -16.28 0.86
N GLY A 37 21.89 -17.06 -0.15
CA GLY A 37 20.51 -17.32 -0.39
C GLY A 37 20.01 -17.78 0.95
N HIS A 38 19.24 -16.94 1.61
CA HIS A 38 18.39 -17.37 2.69
C HIS A 38 17.56 -18.46 2.04
N SER A 39 18.02 -19.73 2.14
CA SER A 39 17.23 -20.88 1.75
C SER A 39 15.95 -20.71 2.55
N ALA A 40 14.87 -20.34 1.86
CA ALA A 40 13.57 -20.23 2.47
C ALA A 40 13.38 -21.54 3.24
N GLU A 41 13.17 -21.46 4.54
CA GLU A 41 13.13 -22.65 5.40
C GLU A 41 12.04 -23.62 4.95
N LEU A 42 11.01 -23.10 4.27
CA LEU A 42 10.01 -23.83 3.48
C LEU A 42 9.23 -22.82 2.62
N ALA A 43 9.29 -22.93 1.29
CA ALA A 43 8.56 -22.08 0.35
C ALA A 43 8.23 -22.84 -0.94
N PHE A 44 7.21 -22.41 -1.67
CA PHE A 44 6.90 -22.99 -2.98
C PHE A 44 7.74 -22.30 -4.06
N ALA A 45 8.44 -23.12 -4.84
CA ALA A 45 9.10 -22.71 -6.08
C ALA A 45 8.12 -22.79 -7.28
N VAL A 46 7.20 -23.78 -7.25
CA VAL A 46 6.11 -23.92 -8.22
C VAL A 46 4.86 -24.31 -7.43
N GLU A 47 3.79 -23.58 -7.66
CA GLU A 47 2.48 -23.84 -7.08
C GLU A 47 1.53 -24.38 -8.15
N PRO A 48 0.53 -25.19 -7.77
CA PRO A 48 -0.49 -25.64 -8.69
C PRO A 48 -1.29 -24.44 -9.24
N SER A 49 -1.72 -24.55 -10.48
CA SER A 49 -2.56 -23.55 -11.15
C SER A 49 -3.86 -24.19 -11.61
N ASP A 50 -4.86 -23.31 -11.82
CA ASP A 50 -6.12 -23.74 -12.44
C ASP A 50 -5.83 -24.43 -13.76
N ASP A 51 -6.49 -25.57 -14.00
CA ASP A 51 -6.30 -26.34 -15.22
C ASP A 51 -7.60 -27.03 -15.63
N VAL A 52 -7.65 -27.47 -16.90
CA VAL A 52 -8.81 -28.11 -17.48
C VAL A 52 -8.45 -29.52 -17.99
N ALA A 53 -9.03 -30.50 -17.36
CA ALA A 53 -8.74 -31.91 -17.64
C ALA A 53 -9.72 -32.52 -18.68
N VAL A 54 -9.20 -33.32 -19.57
CA VAL A 54 -10.04 -34.11 -20.49
C VAL A 54 -10.50 -35.39 -19.75
N PRO A 55 -11.82 -35.65 -19.67
CA PRO A 55 -12.32 -36.86 -19.02
C PRO A 55 -11.69 -38.14 -19.56
N GLY A 56 -11.22 -39.01 -18.66
CA GLY A 56 -10.53 -40.25 -18.99
C GLY A 56 -9.03 -40.12 -19.30
N GLN A 57 -8.51 -38.92 -19.44
CA GLN A 57 -7.08 -38.65 -19.65
C GLN A 57 -6.37 -38.39 -18.32
N PRO A 58 -5.03 -38.58 -18.24
CA PRO A 58 -4.27 -38.18 -17.07
C PRO A 58 -4.08 -36.67 -16.99
N ILE A 59 -3.99 -36.16 -15.76
CA ILE A 59 -3.60 -34.76 -15.47
C ILE A 59 -2.53 -34.75 -14.39
N VAL A 60 -1.58 -33.81 -14.49
CA VAL A 60 -0.52 -33.58 -13.49
C VAL A 60 -0.66 -32.19 -12.93
N LEU A 61 -0.77 -32.11 -11.61
CA LEU A 61 -0.79 -30.84 -10.86
C LEU A 61 0.59 -30.61 -10.29
N ASP A 62 1.24 -29.55 -10.72
CA ASP A 62 2.60 -29.25 -10.31
C ASP A 62 2.69 -28.69 -8.89
N CYS A 63 3.67 -29.19 -8.13
CA CYS A 63 4.04 -28.66 -6.83
C CYS A 63 5.52 -28.90 -6.59
N LYS A 64 6.30 -27.82 -6.56
CA LYS A 64 7.73 -27.89 -6.23
C LYS A 64 8.02 -27.00 -5.04
N VAL A 65 8.68 -27.55 -4.04
CA VAL A 65 8.96 -26.90 -2.76
C VAL A 65 10.47 -26.81 -2.56
N GLU A 66 10.91 -25.66 -2.10
CA GLU A 66 12.25 -25.40 -1.60
C GLU A 66 12.23 -25.30 -0.08
N GLY A 67 13.18 -25.96 0.59
CA GLY A 67 13.24 -25.92 2.04
C GLY A 67 14.24 -26.90 2.63
N THR A 68 14.40 -26.80 3.94
CA THR A 68 15.32 -27.68 4.70
C THR A 68 14.77 -29.11 4.75
N PRO A 69 15.50 -30.13 4.22
CA PRO A 69 15.05 -31.52 4.22
C PRO A 69 14.97 -32.12 5.66
N PRO A 70 14.17 -33.18 5.89
CA PRO A 70 13.23 -33.79 4.93
C PRO A 70 11.95 -32.95 4.78
N VAL A 71 11.48 -32.79 3.52
CA VAL A 71 10.20 -32.14 3.22
C VAL A 71 9.19 -33.23 2.82
N ARG A 72 8.08 -33.30 3.53
CA ARG A 72 6.94 -34.17 3.19
C ARG A 72 5.92 -33.33 2.43
N ILE A 73 5.48 -33.84 1.27
CA ILE A 73 4.41 -33.21 0.47
C ILE A 73 3.18 -34.09 0.55
N THR A 74 2.01 -33.49 0.78
CA THR A 74 0.70 -34.11 0.72
C THR A 74 -0.23 -33.21 -0.08
N TRP A 75 -1.32 -33.75 -0.55
CA TRP A 75 -2.32 -33.01 -1.31
C TRP A 75 -3.68 -33.03 -0.63
N ARG A 76 -4.40 -31.93 -0.78
CA ARG A 76 -5.79 -31.83 -0.33
C ARG A 76 -6.69 -31.49 -1.50
N LYS A 77 -7.90 -32.03 -1.49
CA LYS A 77 -8.97 -31.67 -2.40
C LYS A 77 -10.16 -31.15 -1.61
N ASN A 78 -10.63 -29.96 -1.93
CA ASN A 78 -11.71 -29.28 -1.19
C ASN A 78 -11.45 -29.25 0.34
N GLY A 79 -10.20 -29.07 0.74
CA GLY A 79 -9.77 -29.05 2.13
C GLY A 79 -9.56 -30.41 2.81
N VAL A 80 -9.86 -31.52 2.14
CA VAL A 80 -9.72 -32.88 2.65
C VAL A 80 -8.44 -33.53 2.07
N GLU A 81 -7.63 -34.13 2.93
CA GLU A 81 -6.40 -34.81 2.51
C GLU A 81 -6.69 -35.98 1.57
N LEU A 82 -5.94 -36.02 0.46
CA LEU A 82 -6.04 -37.10 -0.54
C LEU A 82 -5.15 -38.27 -0.11
N PRO A 83 -5.72 -39.47 0.10
CA PRO A 83 -4.93 -40.66 0.35
C PRO A 83 -4.23 -41.11 -0.94
N GLU A 84 -3.05 -41.70 -0.82
CA GLU A 84 -2.41 -42.41 -1.94
C GLU A 84 -3.30 -43.54 -2.42
N SER A 85 -3.49 -43.63 -3.73
CA SER A 85 -4.37 -44.63 -4.34
C SER A 85 -3.86 -44.99 -5.74
N THR A 86 -4.40 -46.08 -6.32
CA THR A 86 -4.14 -46.44 -7.73
C THR A 86 -4.69 -45.42 -8.72
N HIS A 87 -5.56 -44.54 -8.25
CA HIS A 87 -6.19 -43.49 -9.05
C HIS A 87 -5.36 -42.19 -9.09
N SER A 88 -4.69 -41.86 -7.98
CA SER A 88 -3.84 -40.67 -7.84
C SER A 88 -2.52 -41.06 -7.18
N THR A 89 -1.40 -40.62 -7.77
CA THR A 89 -0.05 -40.92 -7.28
C THR A 89 0.76 -39.66 -7.11
N LEU A 90 1.52 -39.60 -6.02
CA LEU A 90 2.49 -38.55 -5.78
C LEU A 90 3.76 -38.84 -6.56
N LEU A 91 4.20 -37.90 -7.39
CA LEU A 91 5.44 -37.99 -8.14
C LEU A 91 6.64 -37.62 -7.25
N ALA A 92 7.84 -38.06 -7.64
CA ALA A 92 9.07 -37.84 -6.88
C ALA A 92 9.42 -36.33 -6.72
N ASN A 93 8.94 -35.49 -7.60
CA ASN A 93 9.10 -34.02 -7.53
C ASN A 93 8.06 -33.30 -6.64
N GLY A 94 7.08 -34.04 -6.09
CA GLY A 94 5.99 -33.49 -5.29
C GLY A 94 4.70 -33.19 -6.05
N SER A 95 4.70 -33.33 -7.39
CA SER A 95 3.48 -33.14 -8.20
C SER A 95 2.50 -34.29 -8.03
N LEU A 96 1.21 -34.02 -8.16
CA LEU A 96 0.14 -35.00 -8.10
C LEU A 96 -0.26 -35.45 -9.51
N MET A 97 -0.21 -36.72 -9.81
CA MET A 97 -0.73 -37.30 -11.04
C MET A 97 -2.07 -37.97 -10.75
N ILE A 98 -3.13 -37.58 -11.47
CA ILE A 98 -4.42 -38.27 -11.54
C ILE A 98 -4.44 -39.03 -12.86
N HIS A 99 -4.47 -40.39 -12.81
CA HIS A 99 -4.27 -41.24 -13.98
C HIS A 99 -5.43 -41.20 -14.98
N HIS A 100 -6.66 -41.11 -14.50
CA HIS A 100 -7.86 -41.07 -15.32
C HIS A 100 -8.85 -40.09 -14.69
N PHE A 101 -8.96 -38.88 -15.24
CA PHE A 101 -9.85 -37.85 -14.71
C PHE A 101 -11.32 -38.26 -14.80
N ARG A 102 -12.01 -38.34 -13.69
CA ARG A 102 -13.39 -38.84 -13.56
C ARG A 102 -14.36 -37.68 -13.36
N LEU A 103 -15.50 -37.79 -14.06
CA LEU A 103 -16.69 -37.02 -13.75
C LEU A 103 -17.63 -37.85 -12.90
N GLU A 104 -18.50 -37.17 -12.12
CA GLU A 104 -19.51 -37.86 -11.35
C GLU A 104 -20.44 -38.67 -12.25
N ARG A 105 -20.38 -39.99 -12.12
CA ARG A 105 -21.28 -40.94 -12.80
C ARG A 105 -21.61 -42.07 -11.83
N GLY A 106 -22.88 -42.25 -11.54
CA GLY A 106 -23.35 -43.44 -10.81
C GLY A 106 -22.82 -43.58 -9.38
N GLY A 107 -22.59 -42.48 -8.67
CA GLY A 107 -22.17 -42.49 -7.25
C GLY A 107 -20.64 -42.48 -7.03
N SER A 108 -19.84 -42.47 -8.08
CA SER A 108 -18.37 -42.23 -7.96
C SER A 108 -18.10 -40.72 -7.82
N PRO A 109 -17.25 -40.29 -6.86
CA PRO A 109 -16.93 -38.88 -6.71
C PRO A 109 -16.21 -38.32 -7.93
N SER A 110 -16.60 -37.10 -8.35
CA SER A 110 -15.90 -36.36 -9.41
C SER A 110 -14.50 -35.98 -8.98
N ASP A 111 -13.56 -35.92 -9.94
CA ASP A 111 -12.22 -35.37 -9.69
C ASP A 111 -12.17 -33.84 -9.82
N GLU A 112 -13.24 -33.20 -10.26
CA GLU A 112 -13.35 -31.75 -10.22
C GLU A 112 -13.30 -31.20 -8.78
N GLY A 113 -12.66 -30.06 -8.59
CA GLY A 113 -12.57 -29.42 -7.29
C GLY A 113 -11.36 -28.52 -7.12
N ASP A 114 -11.21 -27.98 -5.92
CA ASP A 114 -10.08 -27.15 -5.55
C ASP A 114 -8.99 -28.02 -4.91
N TYR A 115 -7.82 -28.02 -5.52
CA TYR A 115 -6.64 -28.78 -5.07
C TYR A 115 -5.63 -27.85 -4.45
N GLU A 116 -5.00 -28.28 -3.36
CA GLU A 116 -3.91 -27.57 -2.70
C GLU A 116 -2.80 -28.53 -2.30
N CYS A 117 -1.57 -28.11 -2.53
CA CYS A 117 -0.37 -28.82 -2.13
C CYS A 117 0.03 -28.36 -0.73
N VAL A 118 0.33 -29.29 0.16
CA VAL A 118 0.75 -29.03 1.54
C VAL A 118 2.16 -29.56 1.71
N ALA A 119 3.08 -28.68 2.08
CA ALA A 119 4.46 -29.05 2.36
C ALA A 119 4.77 -28.88 3.84
N GLN A 120 5.42 -29.87 4.43
CA GLN A 120 5.77 -29.91 5.84
C GLN A 120 7.21 -30.32 6.04
N ASN A 121 7.90 -29.65 6.93
CA ASN A 121 9.19 -30.08 7.47
C ASN A 121 9.20 -29.98 9.01
N ARG A 122 10.37 -30.15 9.64
CA ARG A 122 10.53 -30.06 11.10
C ARG A 122 10.21 -28.68 11.70
N PHE A 123 10.15 -27.63 10.88
CA PHE A 123 9.95 -26.26 11.35
C PHE A 123 8.51 -25.80 11.22
N GLY A 124 7.70 -26.49 10.43
CA GLY A 124 6.29 -26.11 10.23
C GLY A 124 5.73 -26.61 8.91
N LEU A 125 4.62 -26.01 8.54
CA LEU A 125 3.83 -26.39 7.37
C LEU A 125 3.43 -25.14 6.59
N VAL A 126 3.45 -25.26 5.24
CA VAL A 126 2.95 -24.26 4.30
C VAL A 126 1.93 -24.90 3.35
N VAL A 127 0.95 -24.11 2.91
CA VAL A 127 -0.11 -24.54 2.00
C VAL A 127 -0.04 -23.69 0.72
N SER A 128 -0.12 -24.33 -0.45
CA SER A 128 -0.14 -23.64 -1.74
C SER A 128 -1.44 -22.85 -1.94
N ARG A 129 -1.47 -22.02 -2.97
CA ARG A 129 -2.75 -21.54 -3.49
C ARG A 129 -3.63 -22.70 -3.93
N LYS A 130 -4.94 -22.47 -3.95
CA LYS A 130 -5.91 -23.43 -4.48
C LYS A 130 -5.87 -23.40 -6.00
N ALA A 131 -5.76 -24.56 -6.60
CA ALA A 131 -5.88 -24.77 -8.03
C ALA A 131 -7.25 -25.40 -8.32
N ARG A 132 -8.06 -24.73 -9.11
CA ARG A 132 -9.36 -25.25 -9.53
C ARG A 132 -9.20 -26.11 -10.74
N ILE A 133 -9.55 -27.39 -10.62
CA ILE A 133 -9.52 -28.37 -11.72
C ILE A 133 -10.94 -28.65 -12.16
N GLN A 134 -11.19 -28.45 -13.46
CA GLN A 134 -12.49 -28.59 -14.07
C GLN A 134 -12.39 -29.51 -15.31
N ALA A 135 -13.51 -30.12 -15.68
CA ALA A 135 -13.55 -30.94 -16.89
C ALA A 135 -13.63 -30.10 -18.16
N ALA A 136 -12.96 -30.54 -19.19
CA ALA A 136 -13.11 -29.98 -20.52
C ALA A 136 -14.55 -30.20 -21.05
N THR A 137 -15.16 -29.11 -21.53
CA THR A 137 -16.55 -29.14 -22.04
C THR A 137 -16.68 -28.34 -23.32
N MET A 138 -17.69 -28.65 -24.11
CA MET A 138 -18.13 -27.90 -25.29
C MET A 138 -19.64 -28.04 -25.41
N SER A 139 -20.39 -26.92 -25.30
CA SER A 139 -21.84 -26.88 -25.52
C SER A 139 -22.20 -26.97 -27.00
N ASP A 140 -23.46 -26.87 -27.32
CA ASP A 140 -23.90 -26.53 -28.67
C ASP A 140 -23.86 -25.00 -28.87
N PHE A 141 -23.87 -24.55 -30.14
CA PHE A 141 -23.94 -23.11 -30.41
C PHE A 141 -25.28 -22.55 -29.91
N HIS A 142 -25.20 -21.51 -29.13
CA HIS A 142 -26.39 -20.78 -28.69
C HIS A 142 -26.66 -19.55 -29.59
N VAL A 143 -25.65 -19.07 -30.36
CA VAL A 143 -25.82 -18.11 -31.45
C VAL A 143 -25.16 -18.65 -32.69
N HIS A 144 -25.96 -18.85 -33.75
CA HIS A 144 -25.51 -19.21 -35.08
C HIS A 144 -25.39 -17.95 -35.94
N PRO A 145 -24.47 -17.91 -36.91
CA PRO A 145 -24.36 -16.82 -37.82
C PRO A 145 -25.65 -16.66 -38.66
N GLN A 146 -26.05 -15.42 -38.94
CA GLN A 146 -27.27 -15.11 -39.64
C GLN A 146 -26.97 -14.72 -41.09
N ALA A 147 -27.86 -15.13 -42.01
CA ALA A 147 -27.78 -14.68 -43.40
C ALA A 147 -27.80 -13.15 -43.51
N THR A 148 -26.90 -12.61 -44.28
CA THR A 148 -26.68 -11.15 -44.38
C THR A 148 -26.63 -10.71 -45.87
N VAL A 149 -27.24 -9.58 -46.14
CA VAL A 149 -27.13 -8.90 -47.44
C VAL A 149 -26.28 -7.66 -47.26
N GLY A 150 -25.24 -7.49 -48.09
CA GLY A 150 -24.37 -6.35 -48.04
C GLY A 150 -24.31 -5.64 -49.43
N GLU A 151 -24.06 -4.35 -49.40
CA GLU A 151 -23.78 -3.55 -50.63
C GLU A 151 -22.28 -3.63 -50.95
N GLU A 152 -21.92 -3.61 -52.21
CA GLU A 152 -20.53 -3.57 -52.67
C GLU A 152 -19.77 -2.37 -52.03
N GLY A 153 -18.54 -2.61 -51.55
CA GLY A 153 -17.77 -1.63 -50.77
C GLY A 153 -18.20 -1.50 -49.30
N GLY A 154 -19.30 -2.14 -48.89
CA GLY A 154 -19.85 -2.12 -47.53
C GLY A 154 -19.11 -3.05 -46.54
N VAL A 155 -19.77 -3.37 -45.43
CA VAL A 155 -19.27 -4.25 -44.37
C VAL A 155 -20.29 -5.35 -44.10
N ALA A 156 -19.82 -6.58 -43.98
CA ALA A 156 -20.59 -7.69 -43.43
C ALA A 156 -19.98 -8.12 -42.09
N ARG A 157 -20.83 -8.54 -41.15
CA ARG A 157 -20.45 -9.03 -39.85
C ARG A 157 -21.22 -10.29 -39.53
N PHE A 158 -20.51 -11.36 -39.24
CA PHE A 158 -21.05 -12.61 -38.74
C PHE A 158 -20.61 -12.81 -37.30
N GLN A 159 -21.50 -13.40 -36.51
CA GLN A 159 -21.20 -13.74 -35.11
C GLN A 159 -21.72 -15.15 -34.83
N CYS A 160 -20.90 -15.91 -34.11
CA CYS A 160 -21.33 -17.14 -33.47
C CYS A 160 -20.89 -17.14 -32.03
N GLN A 161 -21.69 -17.77 -31.18
CA GLN A 161 -21.36 -17.93 -29.77
C GLN A 161 -21.58 -19.36 -29.33
N ILE A 162 -20.59 -19.86 -28.59
CA ILE A 162 -20.58 -21.21 -28.04
C ILE A 162 -19.85 -21.14 -26.68
N HIS A 163 -20.27 -21.92 -25.73
CA HIS A 163 -19.57 -22.06 -24.46
C HIS A 163 -18.76 -23.34 -24.43
N GLY A 164 -17.60 -23.26 -23.85
CA GLY A 164 -16.70 -24.39 -23.64
C GLY A 164 -15.64 -24.06 -22.64
N LEU A 165 -15.05 -25.10 -22.07
CA LEU A 165 -13.91 -24.99 -21.16
C LEU A 165 -12.84 -25.96 -21.62
N PRO A 166 -11.62 -25.50 -21.97
CA PRO A 166 -11.20 -24.10 -22.16
C PRO A 166 -12.04 -23.36 -23.20
N GLU A 167 -11.98 -22.02 -23.19
CA GLU A 167 -12.70 -21.19 -24.16
C GLU A 167 -12.37 -21.65 -25.59
N PRO A 168 -13.39 -21.97 -26.42
CA PRO A 168 -13.16 -22.51 -27.76
C PRO A 168 -12.47 -21.53 -28.70
N LEU A 169 -11.47 -21.98 -29.42
CA LEU A 169 -10.92 -21.23 -30.56
C LEU A 169 -11.93 -21.23 -31.70
N ILE A 170 -12.33 -20.05 -32.12
CA ILE A 170 -13.26 -19.86 -33.23
C ILE A 170 -12.49 -19.54 -34.50
N THR A 171 -12.72 -20.33 -35.55
CA THR A 171 -12.27 -20.08 -36.93
C THR A 171 -13.46 -20.04 -37.87
N TRP A 172 -13.28 -19.55 -39.08
CA TRP A 172 -14.34 -19.40 -40.06
C TRP A 172 -13.98 -20.06 -41.38
N GLU A 173 -15.00 -20.59 -42.02
CA GLU A 173 -14.91 -21.20 -43.34
C GLU A 173 -15.91 -20.50 -44.28
N LYS A 174 -15.50 -20.30 -45.55
CA LYS A 174 -16.36 -19.87 -46.64
C LYS A 174 -16.50 -21.03 -47.64
N ASN A 175 -17.72 -21.47 -47.89
CA ASN A 175 -17.99 -22.63 -48.78
C ASN A 175 -17.15 -23.88 -48.41
N ARG A 176 -16.95 -24.11 -47.11
CA ARG A 176 -16.14 -25.19 -46.52
C ARG A 176 -14.63 -25.07 -46.76
N VAL A 177 -14.14 -23.89 -47.12
CA VAL A 177 -12.72 -23.58 -47.25
C VAL A 177 -12.37 -22.63 -46.11
N PRO A 178 -11.33 -22.89 -45.32
CA PRO A 178 -10.88 -21.97 -44.29
C PRO A 178 -10.59 -20.58 -44.87
N ILE A 179 -10.98 -19.55 -44.12
CA ILE A 179 -10.75 -18.15 -44.51
C ILE A 179 -9.30 -17.81 -44.26
N ASP A 180 -8.67 -17.23 -45.28
CA ASP A 180 -7.34 -16.67 -45.18
C ASP A 180 -7.36 -15.38 -44.33
N THR A 181 -6.79 -15.42 -43.16
CA THR A 181 -6.71 -14.31 -42.19
C THR A 181 -5.61 -13.29 -42.56
N ASP A 182 -4.70 -13.60 -43.48
CA ASP A 182 -3.67 -12.68 -43.95
C ASP A 182 -4.29 -11.61 -44.88
N ASN A 183 -5.51 -11.84 -45.34
CA ASN A 183 -6.27 -10.86 -46.12
C ASN A 183 -6.86 -9.76 -45.21
N GLU A 184 -6.31 -8.55 -45.25
CA GLU A 184 -6.70 -7.40 -44.40
C GLU A 184 -8.20 -7.07 -44.40
N ARG A 185 -8.97 -7.58 -45.42
CA ARG A 185 -10.42 -7.39 -45.48
C ARG A 185 -11.19 -8.28 -44.50
N TYR A 186 -10.62 -9.39 -44.12
CA TYR A 186 -11.21 -10.34 -43.18
C TYR A 186 -10.61 -10.14 -41.79
N THR A 187 -11.39 -9.67 -40.84
CA THR A 187 -10.94 -9.43 -39.48
C THR A 187 -11.66 -10.38 -38.54
N LEU A 188 -10.90 -11.24 -37.83
CA LEU A 188 -11.41 -12.02 -36.73
C LEU A 188 -11.37 -11.18 -35.45
N LEU A 189 -12.52 -11.04 -34.81
CA LEU A 189 -12.67 -10.31 -33.55
C LEU A 189 -13.04 -11.29 -32.45
N PRO A 190 -12.80 -10.95 -31.17
CA PRO A 190 -13.19 -11.76 -30.03
C PRO A 190 -14.67 -12.15 -30.03
N LYS A 191 -15.03 -13.15 -29.24
CA LYS A 191 -16.40 -13.65 -29.12
C LYS A 191 -16.98 -14.20 -30.42
N GLY A 192 -16.13 -14.77 -31.28
CA GLY A 192 -16.57 -15.45 -32.50
C GLY A 192 -17.14 -14.56 -33.57
N VAL A 193 -16.57 -13.37 -33.75
CA VAL A 193 -17.01 -12.43 -34.77
C VAL A 193 -16.07 -12.45 -35.99
N LEU A 194 -16.64 -12.60 -37.18
CA LEU A 194 -15.98 -12.36 -38.47
C LEU A 194 -16.51 -11.06 -39.06
N GLN A 195 -15.62 -10.11 -39.32
CA GLN A 195 -15.93 -8.86 -40.02
C GLN A 195 -15.26 -8.85 -41.37
N ILE A 196 -16.02 -8.57 -42.42
CA ILE A 196 -15.54 -8.44 -43.82
C ILE A 196 -15.74 -7.01 -44.24
N THR A 197 -14.67 -6.33 -44.65
CA THR A 197 -14.70 -4.92 -45.06
C THR A 197 -14.46 -4.75 -46.55
N GLY A 198 -15.06 -3.73 -47.15
CA GLY A 198 -14.92 -3.47 -48.62
C GLY A 198 -15.48 -4.65 -49.42
N LEU A 199 -16.73 -5.02 -49.13
CA LEU A 199 -17.42 -6.15 -49.77
C LEU A 199 -17.31 -6.12 -51.30
N ARG A 200 -17.09 -7.27 -51.89
CA ARG A 200 -17.05 -7.51 -53.34
C ARG A 200 -18.02 -8.62 -53.71
N ALA A 201 -18.48 -8.67 -54.97
CA ALA A 201 -19.35 -9.73 -55.44
C ALA A 201 -18.79 -11.15 -55.13
N GLU A 202 -17.48 -11.31 -55.21
CA GLU A 202 -16.76 -12.55 -54.91
C GLU A 202 -16.87 -13.00 -53.44
N ASP A 203 -17.20 -12.11 -52.51
CA ASP A 203 -17.39 -12.41 -51.11
C ASP A 203 -18.70 -13.18 -50.84
N SER A 204 -19.63 -13.17 -51.80
CA SER A 204 -20.86 -13.95 -51.70
C SER A 204 -20.55 -15.43 -51.51
N GLY A 205 -21.30 -16.08 -50.61
CA GLY A 205 -21.05 -17.47 -50.25
C GLY A 205 -21.74 -17.90 -48.97
N ILE A 206 -21.47 -19.13 -48.52
CA ILE A 206 -21.99 -19.66 -47.28
C ILE A 206 -20.84 -19.71 -46.27
N PHE A 207 -21.04 -19.07 -45.11
CA PHE A 207 -20.06 -18.95 -44.06
C PHE A 207 -20.45 -19.88 -42.88
N HIS A 208 -19.50 -20.60 -42.36
CA HIS A 208 -19.61 -21.44 -41.17
C HIS A 208 -18.57 -21.01 -40.17
N CYS A 209 -18.95 -21.06 -38.90
CA CYS A 209 -18.05 -20.91 -37.79
C CYS A 209 -17.67 -22.31 -37.25
N VAL A 210 -16.39 -22.52 -37.03
CA VAL A 210 -15.82 -23.76 -36.48
C VAL A 210 -15.24 -23.43 -35.13
N ALA A 211 -15.76 -24.08 -34.08
CA ALA A 211 -15.28 -23.95 -32.72
C ALA A 211 -14.52 -25.21 -32.32
N SER A 212 -13.34 -25.06 -31.78
CA SER A 212 -12.50 -26.18 -31.32
C SER A 212 -11.86 -25.92 -29.97
N ASN A 213 -11.86 -26.91 -29.12
CA ASN A 213 -11.05 -26.96 -27.90
C ASN A 213 -10.60 -28.41 -27.65
N ILE A 214 -9.97 -28.66 -26.49
CA ILE A 214 -9.49 -30.04 -26.13
C ILE A 214 -10.62 -31.04 -25.92
N ALA A 215 -11.88 -30.60 -25.72
CA ALA A 215 -13.03 -31.48 -25.53
C ALA A 215 -13.60 -31.96 -26.87
N SER A 216 -13.74 -31.09 -27.87
CA SER A 216 -14.34 -31.45 -29.17
C SER A 216 -14.20 -30.34 -30.21
N ILE A 217 -14.71 -30.62 -31.42
CA ILE A 217 -14.88 -29.67 -32.52
C ILE A 217 -16.34 -29.59 -32.88
N ARG A 218 -16.88 -28.38 -33.04
CA ARG A 218 -18.27 -28.10 -33.45
C ARG A 218 -18.32 -27.16 -34.64
N ILE A 219 -19.27 -27.33 -35.55
CA ILE A 219 -19.49 -26.51 -36.74
C ILE A 219 -20.89 -25.91 -36.67
N SER A 220 -21.00 -24.60 -36.91
CA SER A 220 -22.28 -23.89 -36.88
C SER A 220 -23.16 -24.19 -38.11
N HIS A 221 -24.42 -23.76 -38.06
CA HIS A 221 -25.23 -23.66 -39.27
C HIS A 221 -24.57 -22.70 -40.26
N GLY A 222 -24.84 -22.91 -41.56
CA GLY A 222 -24.34 -22.04 -42.64
C GLY A 222 -25.14 -20.75 -42.76
N ALA A 223 -24.46 -19.64 -42.86
CA ALA A 223 -25.03 -18.30 -43.12
C ALA A 223 -24.67 -17.79 -44.52
N ARG A 224 -25.66 -17.43 -45.33
CA ARG A 224 -25.46 -16.92 -46.67
C ARG A 224 -25.12 -15.42 -46.63
N LEU A 225 -24.01 -15.03 -47.24
CA LEU A 225 -23.75 -13.65 -47.61
C LEU A 225 -24.14 -13.45 -49.10
N THR A 226 -24.96 -12.42 -49.33
CA THR A 226 -25.27 -11.98 -50.70
C THR A 226 -24.80 -10.54 -50.84
N VAL A 227 -23.89 -10.29 -51.78
CA VAL A 227 -23.40 -8.95 -52.07
C VAL A 227 -24.16 -8.43 -53.31
N SER A 228 -24.90 -7.32 -53.14
CA SER A 228 -25.60 -6.63 -54.22
C SER A 228 -24.72 -5.50 -54.75
N GLY A 229 -24.82 -5.22 -56.06
CA GLY A 229 -24.12 -4.09 -56.68
C GLY A 229 -24.45 -2.77 -55.97
N SER A 230 -23.52 -1.82 -56.02
CA SER A 230 -23.70 -0.51 -55.36
C SER A 230 -24.96 0.17 -55.92
N GLY A 231 -26.00 0.24 -55.06
CA GLY A 231 -27.21 1.02 -55.38
C GLY A 231 -26.83 2.49 -55.60
N SER A 232 -27.63 3.21 -56.39
CA SER A 232 -27.48 4.65 -56.68
C SER A 232 -26.99 5.40 -55.46
N GLY A 233 -25.90 6.19 -55.59
CA GLY A 233 -25.16 6.88 -54.51
C GLY A 233 -25.98 7.84 -53.64
N ALA A 234 -27.13 7.39 -53.16
CA ALA A 234 -27.99 8.13 -52.24
C ALA A 234 -27.27 8.42 -50.93
N TYR A 235 -27.35 9.65 -50.49
CA TYR A 235 -26.82 10.08 -49.18
C TYR A 235 -27.43 9.25 -48.04
N LYS A 236 -26.54 8.76 -47.16
CA LYS A 236 -26.93 8.07 -45.94
C LYS A 236 -26.17 8.67 -44.76
N GLU A 237 -26.89 9.10 -43.73
CA GLU A 237 -26.26 9.64 -42.52
C GLU A 237 -25.32 8.62 -41.86
N PRO A 238 -24.25 9.11 -41.17
CA PRO A 238 -23.40 8.22 -40.40
C PRO A 238 -24.20 7.58 -39.25
N ALA A 239 -24.07 6.27 -39.11
CA ALA A 239 -24.63 5.51 -37.99
C ALA A 239 -23.58 4.51 -37.45
N ILE A 240 -23.57 4.29 -36.16
CA ILE A 240 -22.77 3.25 -35.52
C ILE A 240 -23.63 2.00 -35.43
N LEU A 241 -23.26 0.96 -36.14
CA LEU A 241 -23.93 -0.33 -36.13
C LEU A 241 -23.57 -1.15 -34.88
N VAL A 242 -22.29 -1.11 -34.52
CA VAL A 242 -21.75 -1.77 -33.28
C VAL A 242 -20.82 -0.79 -32.63
N GLY A 243 -21.06 -0.51 -31.34
CA GLY A 243 -20.20 0.31 -30.51
C GLY A 243 -19.38 -0.52 -29.54
N PRO A 244 -18.41 0.10 -28.83
CA PRO A 244 -17.58 -0.60 -27.87
C PRO A 244 -18.42 -1.07 -26.66
N GLU A 245 -18.21 -2.32 -26.26
CA GLU A 245 -18.77 -2.90 -25.04
C GLU A 245 -17.89 -2.62 -23.82
N ASN A 246 -18.46 -2.83 -22.62
CA ASN A 246 -17.68 -2.83 -21.40
C ASN A 246 -16.84 -4.10 -21.32
N LEU A 247 -15.54 -3.94 -21.05
CA LEU A 247 -14.57 -5.03 -20.93
C LEU A 247 -13.88 -4.99 -19.58
N THR A 248 -13.72 -6.16 -18.96
CA THR A 248 -12.83 -6.36 -17.80
C THR A 248 -11.78 -7.37 -18.22
N LEU A 249 -10.51 -6.99 -18.15
CA LEU A 249 -9.36 -7.79 -18.56
C LEU A 249 -8.31 -7.77 -17.44
N THR A 250 -7.42 -8.75 -17.46
CA THR A 250 -6.20 -8.71 -16.66
C THR A 250 -5.06 -8.07 -17.44
N VAL A 251 -4.05 -7.56 -16.72
CA VAL A 251 -2.82 -7.05 -17.35
C VAL A 251 -2.23 -8.06 -18.34
N HIS A 252 -1.54 -7.59 -19.35
CA HIS A 252 -0.91 -8.37 -20.43
C HIS A 252 -1.89 -9.03 -21.43
N GLN A 253 -3.19 -8.88 -21.26
CA GLN A 253 -4.17 -9.29 -22.27
C GLN A 253 -4.30 -8.24 -23.38
N THR A 254 -5.05 -8.59 -24.42
CA THR A 254 -5.35 -7.66 -25.53
C THR A 254 -6.81 -7.20 -25.45
N ALA A 255 -7.02 -5.89 -25.36
CA ALA A 255 -8.34 -5.30 -25.43
C ALA A 255 -8.73 -5.03 -26.89
N VAL A 256 -9.94 -5.44 -27.26
CA VAL A 256 -10.53 -5.13 -28.57
C VAL A 256 -11.84 -4.39 -28.34
N LEU A 257 -11.88 -3.12 -28.75
CA LEU A 257 -13.05 -2.26 -28.66
C LEU A 257 -13.61 -2.09 -30.09
N GLU A 258 -14.78 -2.67 -30.35
CA GLU A 258 -15.40 -2.62 -31.67
C GLU A 258 -15.98 -1.24 -31.94
N CYS A 259 -15.85 -0.80 -33.19
CA CYS A 259 -16.57 0.35 -33.72
C CYS A 259 -16.84 0.16 -35.21
N VAL A 260 -18.05 -0.26 -35.53
CA VAL A 260 -18.50 -0.49 -36.91
C VAL A 260 -19.46 0.61 -37.28
N ALA A 261 -19.07 1.43 -38.26
CA ALA A 261 -19.87 2.55 -38.70
C ALA A 261 -20.29 2.38 -40.18
N THR A 262 -21.49 2.86 -40.51
CA THR A 262 -22.03 2.91 -41.86
C THR A 262 -22.48 4.31 -42.20
N GLY A 263 -22.57 4.61 -43.51
CA GLY A 263 -22.98 5.91 -44.04
C GLY A 263 -22.49 6.09 -45.46
N ASN A 264 -23.09 7.02 -46.19
CA ASN A 264 -22.61 7.43 -47.53
C ASN A 264 -22.55 8.97 -47.59
N PRO A 265 -21.36 9.59 -47.72
CA PRO A 265 -20.03 8.96 -47.85
C PRO A 265 -19.63 8.19 -46.59
N ARG A 266 -18.73 7.21 -46.74
CA ARG A 266 -18.26 6.35 -45.64
C ARG A 266 -17.70 7.21 -44.49
N PRO A 267 -18.17 7.04 -43.24
CA PRO A 267 -17.69 7.81 -42.12
C PRO A 267 -16.26 7.42 -41.73
N ILE A 268 -15.51 8.39 -41.22
CA ILE A 268 -14.19 8.17 -40.62
C ILE A 268 -14.39 7.94 -39.15
N VAL A 269 -13.91 6.79 -38.65
CA VAL A 269 -13.95 6.45 -37.24
C VAL A 269 -12.72 7.05 -36.51
N SER A 270 -12.97 7.69 -35.40
CA SER A 270 -11.94 8.22 -34.53
C SER A 270 -12.20 7.82 -33.06
N TRP A 271 -11.13 7.68 -32.28
CA TRP A 271 -11.19 7.28 -30.88
C TRP A 271 -10.66 8.37 -29.96
N SER A 272 -11.26 8.48 -28.79
CA SER A 272 -10.81 9.35 -27.70
C SER A 272 -11.13 8.71 -26.36
N ARG A 273 -10.47 9.16 -25.30
CA ARG A 273 -10.84 8.83 -23.92
C ARG A 273 -11.70 9.93 -23.34
N LEU A 274 -12.71 9.55 -22.54
CA LEU A 274 -13.63 10.49 -21.89
C LEU A 274 -12.92 11.39 -20.88
N ASP A 275 -11.84 10.89 -20.26
CA ASP A 275 -11.01 11.62 -19.30
C ASP A 275 -10.04 12.62 -19.96
N GLY A 276 -10.04 12.72 -21.29
CA GLY A 276 -9.19 13.62 -22.08
C GLY A 276 -7.71 13.19 -22.17
N ARG A 277 -7.32 12.06 -21.57
CA ARG A 277 -5.96 11.55 -21.71
C ARG A 277 -5.74 11.03 -23.13
N PRO A 278 -4.52 11.14 -23.68
CA PRO A 278 -4.20 10.53 -24.97
C PRO A 278 -4.34 9.00 -24.89
N ILE A 279 -4.75 8.38 -25.96
CA ILE A 279 -4.85 6.91 -26.02
C ILE A 279 -3.47 6.26 -26.03
N GLY A 280 -2.42 6.97 -26.45
CA GLY A 280 -1.06 6.42 -26.61
C GLY A 280 -0.80 5.96 -28.05
N VAL A 281 0.38 5.43 -28.28
CA VAL A 281 0.82 4.93 -29.61
C VAL A 281 1.42 3.53 -29.56
N GLU A 282 2.01 3.11 -28.42
CA GLU A 282 2.61 1.78 -28.27
C GLU A 282 1.52 0.72 -28.05
N GLY A 283 1.56 -0.36 -28.83
CA GLY A 283 0.61 -1.47 -28.74
C GLY A 283 -0.81 -1.14 -29.20
N ILE A 284 -1.04 0.05 -29.79
CA ILE A 284 -2.38 0.51 -30.17
C ILE A 284 -2.51 0.50 -31.70
N GLN A 285 -3.55 -0.19 -32.17
CA GLN A 285 -3.85 -0.32 -33.59
C GLN A 285 -5.34 -0.07 -33.83
N VAL A 286 -5.65 0.44 -35.01
CA VAL A 286 -7.04 0.54 -35.49
C VAL A 286 -7.18 -0.37 -36.69
N LEU A 287 -7.99 -1.41 -36.59
CA LEU A 287 -8.20 -2.42 -37.63
C LEU A 287 -9.57 -2.32 -38.28
N GLY A 288 -9.62 -2.72 -39.53
CA GLY A 288 -10.84 -2.82 -40.32
C GLY A 288 -11.55 -1.48 -40.50
N THR A 289 -12.82 -1.39 -40.05
CA THR A 289 -13.64 -0.17 -40.16
C THR A 289 -13.38 0.85 -39.06
N GLY A 290 -12.58 0.51 -38.05
CA GLY A 290 -12.29 1.40 -36.95
C GLY A 290 -12.23 0.72 -35.56
N ASN A 291 -12.07 -0.59 -35.50
CA ASN A 291 -11.92 -1.31 -34.24
C ASN A 291 -10.59 -0.94 -33.56
N LEU A 292 -10.63 -0.56 -32.29
CA LEU A 292 -9.44 -0.20 -31.52
C LEU A 292 -8.89 -1.43 -30.83
N ILE A 293 -7.63 -1.75 -31.08
CA ILE A 293 -6.90 -2.82 -30.41
C ILE A 293 -5.83 -2.20 -29.52
N ILE A 294 -5.79 -2.65 -28.27
CA ILE A 294 -4.76 -2.29 -27.29
C ILE A 294 -4.11 -3.60 -26.84
N SER A 295 -2.92 -3.87 -27.34
CA SER A 295 -2.14 -5.05 -26.95
C SER A 295 -1.43 -4.78 -25.62
N ASP A 296 -1.19 -5.84 -24.83
CA ASP A 296 -0.46 -5.76 -23.57
C ASP A 296 -1.04 -4.70 -22.62
N VAL A 297 -2.33 -4.84 -22.29
CA VAL A 297 -3.02 -3.84 -21.47
C VAL A 297 -2.40 -3.75 -20.08
N THR A 298 -2.30 -2.53 -19.58
CA THR A 298 -1.88 -2.18 -18.23
C THR A 298 -3.03 -1.50 -17.48
N VAL A 299 -2.95 -1.39 -16.15
CA VAL A 299 -3.93 -0.71 -15.30
C VAL A 299 -4.21 0.73 -15.80
N GLN A 300 -3.19 1.41 -16.36
CA GLN A 300 -3.31 2.77 -16.88
C GLN A 300 -4.24 2.87 -18.11
N HIS A 301 -4.47 1.78 -18.81
CA HIS A 301 -5.42 1.72 -19.94
C HIS A 301 -6.88 1.66 -19.46
N SER A 302 -7.15 1.47 -18.17
CA SER A 302 -8.51 1.56 -17.62
C SER A 302 -9.12 2.93 -17.88
N GLY A 303 -10.38 2.96 -18.33
CA GLY A 303 -11.08 4.20 -18.63
C GLY A 303 -12.28 4.00 -19.56
N VAL A 304 -12.93 5.11 -19.90
CA VAL A 304 -14.04 5.11 -20.86
C VAL A 304 -13.53 5.57 -22.21
N TYR A 305 -13.67 4.71 -23.21
CA TYR A 305 -13.29 4.96 -24.59
C TYR A 305 -14.51 5.37 -25.41
N VAL A 306 -14.36 6.41 -26.20
CA VAL A 306 -15.41 6.96 -27.06
C VAL A 306 -15.02 6.79 -28.52
N CYS A 307 -15.82 6.04 -29.22
CA CYS A 307 -15.76 5.91 -30.67
C CYS A 307 -16.64 7.00 -31.31
N ALA A 308 -16.17 7.67 -32.36
CA ALA A 308 -16.92 8.65 -33.10
C ALA A 308 -16.87 8.35 -34.59
N ALA A 309 -18.02 8.14 -35.20
CA ALA A 309 -18.20 8.05 -36.67
C ALA A 309 -18.44 9.45 -37.25
N ASN A 310 -17.44 10.01 -37.91
CA ASN A 310 -17.44 11.37 -38.45
C ASN A 310 -17.72 11.39 -39.95
N ARG A 311 -18.64 12.21 -40.37
CA ARG A 311 -18.85 12.45 -41.80
C ARG A 311 -17.78 13.40 -42.35
N PRO A 312 -17.01 12.98 -43.39
CA PRO A 312 -16.00 13.84 -44.01
C PRO A 312 -16.57 15.19 -44.47
N GLY A 313 -15.84 16.26 -44.22
CA GLY A 313 -16.20 17.61 -44.65
C GLY A 313 -17.37 18.28 -43.92
N THR A 314 -17.88 17.68 -42.84
CA THR A 314 -18.99 18.21 -42.04
C THR A 314 -18.73 18.09 -40.52
N ARG A 315 -19.62 18.69 -39.70
CA ARG A 315 -19.62 18.54 -38.24
C ARG A 315 -20.52 17.40 -37.74
N VAL A 316 -21.13 16.63 -38.64
CA VAL A 316 -22.03 15.54 -38.29
C VAL A 316 -21.22 14.36 -37.80
N ARG A 317 -21.50 13.94 -36.57
CA ARG A 317 -20.88 12.76 -35.94
C ARG A 317 -21.87 11.97 -35.11
N ARG A 318 -21.66 10.67 -34.96
CA ARG A 318 -22.34 9.78 -34.01
C ARG A 318 -21.29 9.17 -33.09
N THR A 319 -21.61 9.00 -31.82
CA THR A 319 -20.68 8.48 -30.84
C THR A 319 -21.26 7.30 -30.07
N ALA A 320 -20.40 6.37 -29.69
CA ALA A 320 -20.69 5.29 -28.74
C ALA A 320 -19.52 5.17 -27.75
N GLN A 321 -19.79 4.64 -26.57
CA GLN A 321 -18.77 4.53 -25.53
C GLN A 321 -18.78 3.16 -24.87
N GLY A 322 -17.60 2.70 -24.44
CA GLY A 322 -17.41 1.48 -23.66
C GLY A 322 -16.35 1.70 -22.60
N ARG A 323 -16.48 0.99 -21.48
CA ARG A 323 -15.57 1.06 -20.35
C ARG A 323 -14.61 -0.13 -20.37
N LEU A 324 -13.31 0.15 -20.38
CA LEU A 324 -12.25 -0.83 -20.16
C LEU A 324 -11.81 -0.77 -18.68
N VAL A 325 -11.83 -1.92 -18.00
CA VAL A 325 -11.29 -2.13 -16.67
C VAL A 325 -10.16 -3.13 -16.79
N VAL A 326 -8.95 -2.73 -16.39
CA VAL A 326 -7.79 -3.63 -16.39
C VAL A 326 -7.43 -3.93 -14.94
N GLN A 327 -7.43 -5.20 -14.61
CA GLN A 327 -7.09 -5.73 -13.30
C GLN A 327 -5.65 -6.24 -13.29
N ALA A 328 -4.98 -6.11 -12.14
CA ALA A 328 -3.66 -6.67 -11.90
C ALA A 328 -3.73 -7.66 -10.74
N PRO A 329 -3.16 -8.86 -10.87
CA PRO A 329 -3.14 -9.82 -9.78
C PRO A 329 -2.37 -9.28 -8.57
N ALA A 330 -2.61 -9.91 -7.42
CA ALA A 330 -1.87 -9.59 -6.20
C ALA A 330 -0.39 -9.97 -6.35
N GLU A 331 0.50 -9.04 -6.06
CA GLU A 331 1.95 -9.21 -6.09
C GLU A 331 2.57 -8.59 -4.84
N PHE A 332 3.61 -9.22 -4.25
CA PHE A 332 4.28 -8.67 -3.08
C PHE A 332 5.32 -7.62 -3.45
N VAL A 333 5.20 -6.47 -2.81
CA VAL A 333 6.23 -5.41 -2.78
C VAL A 333 7.23 -5.68 -1.67
N GLN A 334 6.74 -6.25 -0.54
CA GLN A 334 7.58 -6.62 0.60
C GLN A 334 7.17 -8.00 1.12
N HIS A 335 8.13 -8.92 1.14
CA HIS A 335 7.98 -10.26 1.70
C HIS A 335 8.27 -10.26 3.21
N PRO A 336 7.58 -11.13 3.99
CA PRO A 336 7.91 -11.33 5.39
C PRO A 336 9.30 -11.96 5.52
N GLN A 337 10.03 -11.58 6.58
CA GLN A 337 11.37 -12.10 6.84
C GLN A 337 11.34 -13.06 8.04
N SER A 338 12.08 -14.17 7.94
CA SER A 338 12.26 -15.09 9.07
C SER A 338 13.01 -14.41 10.19
N ILE A 339 12.52 -14.57 11.42
CA ILE A 339 13.05 -13.91 12.61
C ILE A 339 13.23 -14.89 13.74
N SER A 340 14.28 -14.65 14.56
CA SER A 340 14.50 -15.33 15.83
C SER A 340 14.29 -14.32 16.95
N ARG A 341 13.45 -14.67 17.92
CA ARG A 341 13.11 -13.79 19.04
C ARG A 341 13.18 -14.55 20.36
N PRO A 342 13.68 -13.91 21.44
CA PRO A 342 13.61 -14.48 22.78
C PRO A 342 12.15 -14.66 23.23
N ALA A 343 11.90 -15.73 23.99
CA ALA A 343 10.61 -15.97 24.63
C ALA A 343 10.18 -14.76 25.48
N GLY A 344 8.88 -14.48 25.52
CA GLY A 344 8.29 -13.34 26.24
C GLY A 344 8.42 -11.99 25.55
N THR A 345 9.13 -11.90 24.39
CA THR A 345 9.24 -10.68 23.58
C THR A 345 8.12 -10.57 22.54
N THR A 346 8.21 -9.60 21.65
CA THR A 346 7.25 -9.40 20.56
C THR A 346 7.90 -9.74 19.22
N ALA A 347 7.21 -10.55 18.43
CA ALA A 347 7.53 -10.84 17.04
C ALA A 347 6.65 -10.00 16.11
N MET A 348 7.23 -9.48 15.02
CA MET A 348 6.50 -8.69 14.02
C MET A 348 6.91 -9.14 12.61
N PHE A 349 5.90 -9.39 11.77
CA PHE A 349 6.05 -9.69 10.35
C PHE A 349 5.34 -8.63 9.52
N THR A 350 5.97 -8.21 8.44
CA THR A 350 5.37 -7.26 7.49
C THR A 350 5.30 -7.91 6.11
N CYS A 351 4.16 -7.74 5.46
CA CYS A 351 3.83 -8.30 4.18
C CYS A 351 3.02 -7.27 3.39
N GLN A 352 3.64 -6.60 2.42
CA GLN A 352 2.96 -5.59 1.60
C GLN A 352 2.72 -6.13 0.21
N ALA A 353 1.48 -6.03 -0.25
CA ALA A 353 1.07 -6.44 -1.58
C ALA A 353 0.44 -5.27 -2.35
N GLN A 354 0.56 -5.32 -3.67
CA GLN A 354 -0.08 -4.42 -4.63
C GLN A 354 -0.91 -5.23 -5.62
N GLY A 355 -1.88 -4.59 -6.26
CA GLY A 355 -2.75 -5.20 -7.26
C GLY A 355 -3.94 -4.29 -7.54
N GLU A 356 -4.69 -4.59 -8.59
CA GLU A 356 -5.91 -3.88 -8.95
C GLU A 356 -7.03 -4.89 -9.23
N PRO A 357 -8.08 -4.92 -8.41
CA PRO A 357 -8.31 -4.15 -7.18
C PRO A 357 -7.28 -4.39 -6.06
N PRO A 358 -7.17 -3.47 -5.06
CA PRO A 358 -6.26 -3.65 -3.94
C PRO A 358 -6.46 -5.02 -3.27
N PRO A 359 -5.38 -5.81 -3.06
CA PRO A 359 -5.50 -7.15 -2.50
C PRO A 359 -5.85 -7.15 -1.02
N HIS A 360 -6.55 -8.19 -0.59
CA HIS A 360 -6.76 -8.52 0.82
C HIS A 360 -5.65 -9.43 1.31
N VAL A 361 -5.05 -9.12 2.48
CA VAL A 361 -4.00 -9.94 3.09
C VAL A 361 -4.57 -10.80 4.20
N THR A 362 -4.29 -12.10 4.14
CA THR A 362 -4.65 -13.08 5.16
C THR A 362 -3.38 -13.75 5.68
N TRP A 363 -3.27 -13.90 7.02
CA TRP A 363 -2.16 -14.61 7.64
C TRP A 363 -2.54 -16.03 8.02
N LEU A 364 -1.61 -16.96 7.81
CA LEU A 364 -1.73 -18.34 8.25
C LEU A 364 -0.57 -18.69 9.19
N LYS A 365 -0.83 -19.52 10.20
CA LYS A 365 0.17 -20.15 11.07
C LYS A 365 0.11 -21.65 10.81
N ASN A 366 1.18 -22.23 10.26
CA ASN A 366 1.22 -23.65 9.86
C ASN A 366 -0.02 -24.05 9.03
N GLY A 367 -0.34 -23.25 7.99
CA GLY A 367 -1.44 -23.52 7.07
C GLY A 367 -2.86 -23.27 7.62
N GLN A 368 -3.00 -22.82 8.86
CA GLN A 368 -4.30 -22.46 9.46
C GLN A 368 -4.45 -20.94 9.51
N VAL A 369 -5.62 -20.44 9.13
CA VAL A 369 -5.92 -19.01 9.15
C VAL A 369 -5.78 -18.44 10.55
N LEU A 370 -4.98 -17.38 10.68
CA LEU A 370 -4.69 -16.70 11.92
C LEU A 370 -5.59 -15.46 12.05
N GLY A 371 -6.54 -15.50 12.97
CA GLY A 371 -7.39 -14.36 13.32
C GLY A 371 -6.78 -13.46 14.39
N PRO A 372 -7.20 -12.19 14.47
CA PRO A 372 -6.84 -11.32 15.58
C PRO A 372 -7.47 -11.81 16.88
N GLY A 373 -6.71 -11.79 17.99
CA GLY A 373 -7.18 -12.20 19.30
C GLY A 373 -6.03 -12.58 20.23
N GLY A 374 -6.25 -12.53 21.55
CA GLY A 374 -5.24 -12.85 22.53
C GLY A 374 -4.00 -11.96 22.39
N HIS A 375 -2.86 -12.59 22.13
CA HIS A 375 -1.57 -11.93 21.92
C HIS A 375 -1.24 -11.62 20.44
N VAL A 376 -2.17 -11.95 19.50
CA VAL A 376 -2.02 -11.76 18.05
C VAL A 376 -2.77 -10.52 17.61
N ARG A 377 -2.13 -9.64 16.83
CA ARG A 377 -2.70 -8.42 16.29
C ARG A 377 -2.35 -8.21 14.83
N LEU A 378 -3.32 -7.77 14.06
CA LEU A 378 -3.20 -7.40 12.67
C LEU A 378 -3.40 -5.89 12.53
N LYS A 379 -2.48 -5.22 11.83
CA LYS A 379 -2.50 -3.76 11.59
C LYS A 379 -2.34 -3.46 10.11
N ASN A 380 -2.64 -2.21 9.71
CA ASN A 380 -2.42 -1.70 8.35
C ASN A 380 -3.08 -2.59 7.28
N ASN A 381 -4.38 -2.82 7.35
CA ASN A 381 -5.12 -3.74 6.47
C ASN A 381 -4.48 -5.13 6.43
N ASN A 382 -4.12 -5.67 7.60
CA ASN A 382 -3.49 -6.97 7.79
C ASN A 382 -2.07 -7.10 7.21
N SER A 383 -1.47 -6.03 6.68
CA SER A 383 -0.10 -6.10 6.16
C SER A 383 0.96 -6.31 7.25
N THR A 384 0.60 -6.07 8.52
CA THR A 384 1.50 -6.25 9.66
C THR A 384 0.88 -7.18 10.68
N LEU A 385 1.55 -8.32 10.92
CA LEU A 385 1.24 -9.27 11.99
C LEU A 385 2.16 -9.01 13.17
N THR A 386 1.58 -8.81 14.36
CA THR A 386 2.30 -8.66 15.63
C THR A 386 1.87 -9.73 16.61
N ILE A 387 2.83 -10.44 17.21
CA ILE A 387 2.62 -11.48 18.23
C ILE A 387 3.36 -11.04 19.48
N SER A 388 2.65 -10.75 20.54
CA SER A 388 3.20 -10.21 21.79
C SER A 388 3.41 -11.32 22.82
N GLY A 389 4.53 -11.28 23.57
CA GLY A 389 4.79 -12.26 24.61
C GLY A 389 4.92 -13.69 24.09
N ILE A 390 5.68 -13.85 22.97
CA ILE A 390 5.81 -15.13 22.26
C ILE A 390 6.26 -16.27 23.19
N GLY A 391 5.62 -17.44 22.99
CA GLY A 391 5.92 -18.70 23.66
C GLY A 391 6.40 -19.79 22.69
N PRO A 392 6.70 -21.01 23.19
CA PRO A 392 7.09 -22.14 22.33
C PRO A 392 6.02 -22.49 21.30
N GLU A 393 4.77 -22.32 21.68
CA GLU A 393 3.60 -22.56 20.84
C GLU A 393 3.54 -21.64 19.64
N ASP A 394 4.29 -20.51 19.66
CA ASP A 394 4.34 -19.56 18.56
C ASP A 394 5.45 -19.86 17.56
N GLU A 395 6.36 -20.78 17.87
CA GLU A 395 7.36 -21.25 16.91
C GLU A 395 6.67 -22.00 15.77
N ALA A 396 6.68 -21.37 14.59
CA ALA A 396 5.93 -21.86 13.42
C ALA A 396 6.41 -21.17 12.13
N ILE A 397 5.91 -21.66 11.00
CA ILE A 397 5.96 -20.94 9.73
C ILE A 397 4.67 -20.11 9.60
N TYR A 398 4.86 -18.81 9.37
CA TYR A 398 3.80 -17.85 9.11
C TYR A 398 3.78 -17.54 7.61
N GLN A 399 2.60 -17.68 7.00
CA GLN A 399 2.39 -17.32 5.60
C GLN A 399 1.48 -16.11 5.53
N CYS A 400 1.78 -15.18 4.64
CA CYS A 400 0.82 -14.18 4.20
C CYS A 400 0.34 -14.52 2.79
N VAL A 401 -0.95 -14.48 2.59
CA VAL A 401 -1.63 -14.68 1.31
C VAL A 401 -2.30 -13.37 0.94
N ALA A 402 -1.94 -12.82 -0.20
CA ALA A 402 -2.56 -11.64 -0.78
C ALA A 402 -3.44 -12.06 -1.96
N GLU A 403 -4.69 -11.66 -1.97
CA GLU A 403 -5.69 -12.09 -2.95
C GLU A 403 -6.55 -10.93 -3.43
N ASN A 404 -6.84 -10.90 -4.73
CA ASN A 404 -7.85 -10.04 -5.34
C ASN A 404 -8.59 -10.82 -6.44
N SER A 405 -9.52 -10.16 -7.16
CA SER A 405 -10.29 -10.79 -8.24
C SER A 405 -9.47 -11.23 -9.45
N ALA A 406 -8.23 -10.78 -9.57
CA ALA A 406 -7.34 -11.10 -10.70
C ALA A 406 -6.32 -12.20 -10.37
N GLY A 407 -6.11 -12.52 -9.07
CA GLY A 407 -5.21 -13.58 -8.67
C GLY A 407 -4.74 -13.47 -7.22
N SER A 408 -3.95 -14.46 -6.81
CA SER A 408 -3.38 -14.54 -5.47
C SER A 408 -1.88 -14.78 -5.50
N SER A 409 -1.20 -14.32 -4.47
CA SER A 409 0.23 -14.53 -4.24
C SER A 409 0.46 -14.85 -2.76
N GLN A 410 1.52 -15.58 -2.45
CA GLN A 410 1.85 -15.94 -1.07
C GLN A 410 3.34 -15.87 -0.78
N ALA A 411 3.66 -15.65 0.49
CA ALA A 411 5.03 -15.66 0.99
C ALA A 411 5.05 -16.19 2.42
N SER A 412 6.15 -16.85 2.80
CA SER A 412 6.32 -17.47 4.12
C SER A 412 7.55 -16.96 4.84
N ALA A 413 7.49 -16.97 6.17
CA ALA A 413 8.59 -16.65 7.04
C ALA A 413 8.48 -17.46 8.33
N ARG A 414 9.62 -17.81 8.94
CA ARG A 414 9.68 -18.58 10.18
C ARG A 414 9.84 -17.68 11.39
N LEU A 415 9.13 -17.97 12.45
CA LEU A 415 9.44 -17.53 13.80
C LEU A 415 10.19 -18.64 14.54
N THR A 416 11.39 -18.35 15.00
CA THR A 416 12.14 -19.19 15.94
C THR A 416 12.09 -18.55 17.32
N VAL A 417 11.63 -19.31 18.31
CA VAL A 417 11.57 -18.85 19.69
C VAL A 417 12.83 -19.33 20.42
N LEU A 418 13.64 -18.37 20.87
CA LEU A 418 14.88 -18.69 21.59
C LEU A 418 14.54 -18.95 23.07
N TRP A 419 14.66 -20.19 23.46
CA TRP A 419 14.56 -20.64 24.85
C TRP A 419 15.95 -20.75 25.43
N ALA A 420 16.12 -20.22 26.61
CA ALA A 420 17.34 -20.45 27.37
C ALA A 420 16.99 -20.93 28.77
N GLU A 421 17.51 -22.08 29.14
CA GLU A 421 17.72 -22.40 30.54
C GLU A 421 18.58 -21.27 31.13
N GLY A 422 18.12 -20.66 32.23
CA GLY A 422 18.87 -19.59 32.87
C GLY A 422 18.43 -18.17 32.56
N LEU A 423 17.18 -17.96 32.10
CA LEU A 423 16.61 -16.59 31.99
C LEU A 423 16.58 -15.90 33.35
N PRO A 424 16.75 -14.58 33.43
CA PRO A 424 16.66 -13.84 34.68
C PRO A 424 15.26 -13.94 35.30
N GLY A 425 15.19 -13.89 36.60
CA GLY A 425 13.92 -13.68 37.30
C GLY A 425 13.31 -12.30 37.00
N PRO A 426 12.05 -12.05 37.36
CA PRO A 426 11.45 -10.72 37.21
C PRO A 426 12.16 -9.69 38.10
N PRO A 427 12.30 -8.43 37.66
CA PRO A 427 12.73 -7.32 38.51
C PRO A 427 11.81 -7.17 39.72
N ARG A 428 12.39 -6.80 40.87
CA ARG A 428 11.71 -6.78 42.18
C ARG A 428 11.51 -5.36 42.68
N ASN A 429 10.65 -5.23 43.70
CA ASN A 429 10.43 -3.97 44.43
C ASN A 429 10.12 -2.79 43.50
N VAL A 430 9.34 -3.04 42.45
CA VAL A 430 8.94 -1.97 41.52
C VAL A 430 8.08 -0.96 42.29
N ARG A 431 8.49 0.31 42.24
CA ARG A 431 7.78 1.44 42.85
C ARG A 431 7.66 2.57 41.82
N ALA A 432 6.50 3.15 41.74
CA ALA A 432 6.25 4.32 40.93
C ALA A 432 5.84 5.48 41.86
N VAL A 433 6.49 6.62 41.70
CA VAL A 433 6.26 7.82 42.53
C VAL A 433 6.04 9.00 41.57
N SER A 434 4.94 9.70 41.77
CA SER A 434 4.60 10.91 41.03
C SER A 434 5.59 12.03 41.37
N VAL A 435 6.18 12.63 40.35
CA VAL A 435 7.17 13.73 40.51
C VAL A 435 6.56 15.06 40.13
N SER A 436 5.80 15.10 39.02
CA SER A 436 5.12 16.29 38.53
C SER A 436 3.77 15.95 37.90
N SER A 437 3.14 16.92 37.28
CA SER A 437 1.91 16.71 36.49
C SER A 437 2.14 15.87 35.22
N THR A 438 3.37 15.74 34.76
CA THR A 438 3.73 15.05 33.52
C THR A 438 4.80 14.00 33.70
N GLU A 439 5.27 13.75 34.94
CA GLU A 439 6.39 12.87 35.20
C GLU A 439 6.13 11.92 36.37
N VAL A 440 6.52 10.65 36.19
CA VAL A 440 6.51 9.61 37.22
C VAL A 440 7.88 8.97 37.28
N ARG A 441 8.48 8.84 38.47
CA ARG A 441 9.73 8.13 38.69
C ARG A 441 9.42 6.68 39.03
N VAL A 442 9.91 5.77 38.21
CA VAL A 442 9.82 4.32 38.48
C VAL A 442 11.16 3.80 38.92
N SER A 443 11.19 3.02 40.01
CA SER A 443 12.39 2.41 40.55
C SER A 443 12.17 0.92 40.80
N TRP A 444 13.24 0.12 40.75
CA TRP A 444 13.19 -1.33 40.90
C TRP A 444 14.49 -1.87 41.50
N SER A 445 14.47 -3.14 41.85
CA SER A 445 15.64 -3.89 42.26
C SER A 445 15.93 -4.99 41.25
N GLU A 446 17.20 -5.38 41.17
CA GLU A 446 17.67 -6.48 40.35
C GLU A 446 16.93 -7.79 40.64
N PRO A 447 16.71 -8.66 39.62
CA PRO A 447 16.21 -10.03 39.84
C PRO A 447 17.03 -10.83 40.84
N LEU A 448 16.44 -11.91 41.41
CA LEU A 448 17.16 -12.81 42.32
C LEU A 448 18.05 -13.82 41.62
N ALA A 449 17.71 -14.19 40.39
CA ALA A 449 18.37 -15.28 39.67
C ALA A 449 18.88 -14.79 38.29
N ASN A 450 20.02 -15.35 37.88
CA ASN A 450 20.58 -15.19 36.52
C ASN A 450 20.87 -13.75 36.08
N THR A 451 21.38 -12.93 37.02
CA THR A 451 21.60 -11.49 36.77
C THR A 451 22.83 -11.17 35.93
N LYS A 452 23.81 -12.10 35.86
CA LYS A 452 25.13 -11.84 35.24
C LYS A 452 25.06 -11.48 33.74
N GLU A 453 24.07 -12.01 33.02
CA GLU A 453 23.93 -11.84 31.59
C GLU A 453 22.89 -10.74 31.21
N ILE A 454 22.36 -10.01 32.20
CA ILE A 454 21.41 -8.91 31.92
C ILE A 454 22.13 -7.82 31.13
N ILE A 455 21.54 -7.45 29.98
CA ILE A 455 22.00 -6.38 29.12
C ILE A 455 21.22 -5.08 29.33
N GLY A 456 20.00 -5.15 29.87
CA GLY A 456 19.14 -3.99 30.12
C GLY A 456 17.78 -4.39 30.68
N TYR A 457 16.99 -3.36 30.92
CA TYR A 457 15.61 -3.47 31.35
C TYR A 457 14.68 -2.80 30.33
N VAL A 458 13.45 -3.25 30.23
CA VAL A 458 12.39 -2.56 29.45
C VAL A 458 11.24 -2.27 30.39
N LEU A 459 10.94 -1.00 30.54
CA LEU A 459 9.81 -0.49 31.28
C LEU A 459 8.60 -0.42 30.36
N HIS A 460 7.52 -1.04 30.77
CA HIS A 460 6.24 -1.05 30.08
C HIS A 460 5.28 -0.09 30.78
N ILE A 461 4.66 0.79 30.00
CA ILE A 461 3.89 1.93 30.48
C ILE A 461 2.54 1.95 29.76
N ARG A 462 1.45 2.09 30.53
CA ARG A 462 0.11 2.16 29.99
C ARG A 462 -0.79 2.98 30.91
N LYS A 463 -1.71 3.77 30.36
CA LYS A 463 -2.78 4.35 31.17
C LYS A 463 -3.63 3.24 31.76
N ALA A 464 -4.00 3.35 33.02
CA ALA A 464 -4.75 2.30 33.69
C ALA A 464 -6.12 2.01 33.06
N ALA A 465 -6.73 3.02 32.46
CA ALA A 465 -8.02 2.92 31.76
C ALA A 465 -7.92 2.37 30.32
N ASP A 466 -6.73 2.38 29.71
CA ASP A 466 -6.56 2.00 28.32
C ASP A 466 -6.44 0.47 28.16
N PRO A 467 -6.85 -0.07 27.00
CA PRO A 467 -6.65 -1.47 26.70
C PRO A 467 -5.17 -1.80 26.54
N PRO A 468 -4.76 -3.08 26.71
CA PRO A 468 -3.35 -3.50 26.66
C PRO A 468 -2.63 -3.13 25.34
N GLU A 469 -3.38 -2.86 24.29
CA GLU A 469 -2.88 -2.52 22.95
C GLU A 469 -2.17 -1.16 22.88
N LEU A 470 -2.49 -0.26 23.78
CA LEU A 470 -1.93 1.09 23.84
C LEU A 470 -0.73 1.21 24.78
N GLU A 471 -0.18 0.08 25.22
CA GLU A 471 1.06 0.03 25.99
C GLU A 471 2.25 0.45 25.13
N TYR A 472 3.11 1.31 25.68
CA TYR A 472 4.41 1.64 25.08
C TYR A 472 5.56 1.26 26.00
N GLN A 473 6.79 1.26 25.49
CA GLN A 473 7.94 0.68 26.14
C GLN A 473 9.15 1.61 26.08
N GLU A 474 9.90 1.69 27.17
CA GLU A 474 11.15 2.42 27.24
C GLU A 474 12.29 1.50 27.68
N ALA A 475 13.40 1.53 26.91
CA ALA A 475 14.58 0.73 27.22
C ALA A 475 15.49 1.45 28.22
N VAL A 476 15.94 0.74 29.24
CA VAL A 476 16.79 1.28 30.30
C VAL A 476 18.06 0.44 30.43
N SER A 477 19.20 1.12 30.63
CA SER A 477 20.51 0.49 30.82
C SER A 477 20.53 -0.48 32.03
N LYS A 478 21.33 -1.53 31.92
CA LYS A 478 21.51 -2.54 32.97
C LYS A 478 21.99 -1.99 34.33
N SER A 479 22.71 -0.88 34.32
CA SER A 479 23.23 -0.23 35.52
C SER A 479 22.26 0.75 36.18
N THR A 480 21.11 0.96 35.59
CA THR A 480 20.10 1.93 36.00
C THR A 480 18.93 1.20 36.65
N PHE A 481 18.60 1.54 37.90
CA PHE A 481 17.50 0.95 38.66
C PHE A 481 16.40 1.95 38.99
N GLN A 482 16.40 3.07 38.31
CA GLN A 482 15.33 4.07 38.36
C GLN A 482 15.26 4.78 36.99
N HIS A 483 14.05 5.15 36.59
CA HIS A 483 13.80 5.85 35.37
C HIS A 483 12.72 6.91 35.58
N LEU A 484 12.89 8.09 34.96
CA LEU A 484 11.91 9.14 34.99
C LEU A 484 11.12 9.08 33.67
N VAL A 485 9.87 8.69 33.77
CA VAL A 485 8.94 8.67 32.63
C VAL A 485 8.34 10.08 32.50
N SER A 486 8.54 10.70 31.34
CA SER A 486 8.07 12.06 31.02
C SER A 486 6.91 12.03 30.02
N ASP A 487 6.38 13.21 29.68
CA ASP A 487 5.32 13.42 28.69
C ASP A 487 4.01 12.68 28.99
N LEU A 488 3.73 12.44 30.27
CA LEU A 488 2.50 11.84 30.74
C LEU A 488 1.38 12.90 30.85
N GLU A 489 0.14 12.47 30.75
CA GLU A 489 -1.01 13.35 30.94
C GLU A 489 -1.24 13.70 32.41
N PRO A 490 -1.58 14.93 32.75
CA PRO A 490 -1.90 15.35 34.12
C PRO A 490 -3.09 14.60 34.73
N SER A 491 -3.09 14.42 36.04
CA SER A 491 -4.18 13.76 36.81
C SER A 491 -4.58 12.38 36.26
N THR A 492 -3.66 11.66 35.65
CA THR A 492 -3.94 10.38 34.95
C THR A 492 -3.22 9.24 35.64
N ALA A 493 -3.95 8.11 35.88
CA ALA A 493 -3.39 6.91 36.45
C ALA A 493 -2.70 6.06 35.37
N TYR A 494 -1.47 5.63 35.67
CA TYR A 494 -0.64 4.77 34.83
C TYR A 494 -0.28 3.49 35.53
N SER A 495 -0.18 2.41 34.75
CA SER A 495 0.33 1.10 35.18
C SER A 495 1.73 0.90 34.61
N PHE A 496 2.66 0.49 35.45
CA PHE A 496 4.07 0.25 35.14
C PHE A 496 4.47 -1.17 35.53
N TYR A 497 5.16 -1.87 34.64
CA TYR A 497 5.87 -3.09 34.95
C TYR A 497 7.17 -3.20 34.17
N ILE A 498 8.12 -4.05 34.61
CA ILE A 498 9.46 -4.11 34.07
C ILE A 498 9.83 -5.56 33.74
N LYS A 499 10.59 -5.76 32.68
CA LYS A 499 11.24 -7.01 32.32
C LYS A 499 12.76 -6.81 32.24
N ALA A 500 13.53 -7.80 32.69
CA ALA A 500 14.97 -7.86 32.49
C ALA A 500 15.28 -8.62 31.20
N TYR A 501 16.24 -8.16 30.41
CA TYR A 501 16.63 -8.74 29.14
C TYR A 501 18.07 -9.26 29.15
N THR A 502 18.26 -10.43 28.55
CA THR A 502 19.58 -11.03 28.27
C THR A 502 19.68 -11.32 26.76
N PRO A 503 20.88 -11.64 26.23
CA PRO A 503 21.00 -12.11 24.84
C PRO A 503 20.17 -13.36 24.55
N ARG A 504 19.80 -14.12 25.57
CA ARG A 504 19.05 -15.39 25.44
C ARG A 504 17.55 -15.22 25.58
N GLY A 505 17.06 -14.12 26.16
CA GLY A 505 15.63 -13.88 26.33
C GLY A 505 15.30 -12.88 27.43
N ALA A 506 14.00 -12.65 27.60
CA ALA A 506 13.44 -11.77 28.61
C ALA A 506 12.96 -12.53 29.84
N SER A 507 13.01 -11.87 31.00
CA SER A 507 12.34 -12.35 32.20
C SER A 507 10.82 -12.34 32.06
N SER A 508 10.12 -13.06 32.97
CA SER A 508 8.73 -12.76 33.26
C SER A 508 8.56 -11.31 33.72
N ALA A 509 7.35 -10.75 33.54
CA ALA A 509 7.03 -9.41 33.99
C ALA A 509 7.13 -9.28 35.50
N SER A 510 7.59 -8.13 36.01
CA SER A 510 7.42 -7.77 37.38
C SER A 510 5.95 -7.60 37.77
N VAL A 511 5.66 -7.55 39.05
CA VAL A 511 4.33 -7.17 39.55
C VAL A 511 4.04 -5.74 39.07
N PRO A 512 2.89 -5.49 38.37
CA PRO A 512 2.51 -4.15 37.96
C PRO A 512 2.31 -3.22 39.17
N THR A 513 2.76 -1.97 39.04
CA THR A 513 2.53 -0.92 40.02
C THR A 513 1.75 0.23 39.40
N LEU A 514 0.88 0.87 40.16
CA LEU A 514 0.07 2.00 39.72
C LEU A 514 0.59 3.29 40.36
N ALA A 515 0.63 4.36 39.56
CA ALA A 515 0.83 5.72 40.06
C ALA A 515 0.03 6.70 39.19
N SER A 516 -0.47 7.77 39.79
CA SER A 516 -1.16 8.85 39.08
C SER A 516 -0.26 10.07 39.05
N THR A 517 -0.16 10.73 37.90
CA THR A 517 0.51 12.02 37.78
C THR A 517 -0.19 13.05 38.68
N LEU A 518 0.56 14.05 39.11
CA LEU A 518 -0.02 15.17 39.86
C LEU A 518 -0.96 15.99 38.98
N GLY A 519 -1.83 16.75 39.61
CA GLY A 519 -2.67 17.70 38.88
C GLY A 519 -1.85 18.87 38.33
N GLU A 520 -2.36 19.50 37.31
CA GLU A 520 -1.70 20.64 36.68
C GLU A 520 -2.00 21.94 37.43
N ALA A 521 -0.99 22.80 37.54
CA ALA A 521 -1.19 24.18 37.99
C ALA A 521 -2.08 24.91 36.96
N PRO A 522 -2.91 25.90 37.42
CA PRO A 522 -3.84 26.56 36.53
C PRO A 522 -3.17 27.36 35.40
N ALA A 523 -3.84 27.44 34.25
CA ALA A 523 -3.40 28.28 33.14
C ALA A 523 -3.38 29.77 33.54
N PRO A 524 -2.54 30.62 32.92
CA PRO A 524 -2.49 32.05 33.22
C PRO A 524 -3.83 32.73 32.90
N PRO A 525 -4.44 33.45 33.86
CA PRO A 525 -5.73 34.08 33.61
C PRO A 525 -5.60 35.25 32.63
N PRO A 526 -6.52 35.43 31.68
CA PRO A 526 -6.55 36.63 30.86
C PRO A 526 -6.82 37.87 31.72
N LEU A 527 -5.93 38.85 31.70
CA LEU A 527 -6.02 40.05 32.52
C LEU A 527 -6.23 41.30 31.65
N SER A 528 -7.34 42.01 31.88
CA SER A 528 -7.61 43.33 31.32
C SER A 528 -7.51 44.38 32.42
N VAL A 529 -6.98 45.58 32.10
CA VAL A 529 -6.82 46.66 33.07
C VAL A 529 -7.46 47.92 32.55
N ARG A 530 -8.34 48.55 33.36
CA ARG A 530 -9.06 49.78 33.06
C ARG A 530 -8.66 50.86 34.05
N VAL A 531 -8.35 52.04 33.57
CA VAL A 531 -8.06 53.19 34.41
C VAL A 531 -9.40 53.86 34.82
N LEU A 532 -9.70 53.92 36.11
CA LEU A 532 -10.93 54.51 36.63
C LEU A 532 -10.75 55.99 36.97
N GLY A 533 -9.55 56.48 37.23
CA GLY A 533 -9.23 57.85 37.59
C GLY A 533 -7.73 58.07 37.78
N SER A 534 -7.33 59.21 38.25
CA SER A 534 -5.92 59.61 38.40
C SER A 534 -5.14 58.79 39.42
N SER A 535 -5.79 58.00 40.29
CA SER A 535 -5.15 57.25 41.35
C SER A 535 -5.73 55.82 41.53
N SER A 536 -6.53 55.31 40.54
CA SER A 536 -7.22 54.06 40.69
C SER A 536 -7.28 53.25 39.36
N LEU A 537 -7.13 51.92 39.45
CA LEU A 537 -7.20 50.95 38.38
C LEU A 537 -8.26 49.88 38.71
N GLN A 538 -9.03 49.48 37.71
CA GLN A 538 -9.85 48.29 37.78
C GLN A 538 -9.18 47.17 36.97
N LEU A 539 -8.97 46.01 37.60
CA LEU A 539 -8.47 44.79 37.01
C LEU A 539 -9.65 43.91 36.75
N LEU A 540 -9.72 43.32 35.57
CA LEU A 540 -10.80 42.46 35.13
C LEU A 540 -10.19 41.17 34.57
N TRP A 541 -10.75 40.03 34.95
CA TRP A 541 -10.39 38.69 34.40
C TRP A 541 -11.61 37.80 34.41
N GLU A 542 -11.53 36.69 33.73
CA GLU A 542 -12.60 35.71 33.72
C GLU A 542 -12.58 34.89 35.01
N PRO A 543 -13.73 34.75 35.73
CA PRO A 543 -13.80 33.83 36.85
C PRO A 543 -13.66 32.42 36.38
N TRP A 544 -13.04 31.55 37.18
CA TRP A 544 -12.85 30.14 36.81
C TRP A 544 -14.01 29.29 37.36
N PRO A 545 -14.98 28.89 36.54
CA PRO A 545 -16.21 28.19 37.01
C PRO A 545 -15.94 26.85 37.70
N ARG A 546 -14.78 26.20 37.39
CA ARG A 546 -14.39 24.92 37.98
C ARG A 546 -13.65 25.05 39.33
N LEU A 547 -13.22 26.24 39.73
CA LEU A 547 -12.53 26.47 41.00
C LEU A 547 -13.46 26.51 42.19
N ALA A 548 -14.78 26.60 42.00
CA ALA A 548 -15.78 26.63 43.08
C ALA A 548 -15.88 25.28 43.84
N GLN A 549 -15.29 24.21 43.35
CA GLN A 549 -15.30 22.89 43.96
C GLN A 549 -13.95 22.43 44.56
N HIS A 550 -12.86 23.17 44.35
CA HIS A 550 -11.54 22.86 44.89
C HIS A 550 -10.88 24.11 45.48
N GLU A 551 -10.10 23.93 46.55
CA GLU A 551 -9.34 24.97 47.21
C GLU A 551 -8.36 25.66 46.24
N GLY A 552 -8.71 26.85 45.74
CA GLY A 552 -7.88 27.63 44.83
C GLY A 552 -8.46 29.03 44.54
N GLY A 553 -7.68 29.89 43.91
CA GLY A 553 -8.06 31.27 43.63
C GLY A 553 -7.02 32.00 42.78
N PHE A 554 -6.97 33.33 42.96
CA PHE A 554 -6.02 34.16 42.27
C PHE A 554 -5.08 34.87 43.28
N LYS A 555 -3.82 35.08 42.86
CA LYS A 555 -2.82 35.89 43.57
C LYS A 555 -2.50 37.11 42.71
N LEU A 556 -2.76 38.27 43.26
CA LEU A 556 -2.50 39.53 42.61
C LEU A 556 -1.31 40.23 43.25
N PHE A 557 -0.39 40.69 42.41
CA PHE A 557 0.77 41.47 42.78
C PHE A 557 0.81 42.73 41.92
N TYR A 558 1.28 43.85 42.52
CA TYR A 558 1.49 45.07 41.76
C TYR A 558 2.68 45.84 42.29
N ARG A 559 3.32 46.65 41.46
CA ARG A 559 4.41 47.55 41.84
C ARG A 559 4.50 48.73 40.89
N PRO A 560 4.99 49.92 41.35
CA PRO A 560 5.52 50.90 40.41
C PRO A 560 6.71 50.33 39.62
N ALA A 561 6.78 50.57 38.33
CA ALA A 561 7.86 50.05 37.48
C ALA A 561 9.27 50.52 37.90
N SER A 562 9.33 51.61 38.68
CA SER A 562 10.55 52.14 39.29
C SER A 562 11.03 51.40 40.54
N LYS A 563 10.19 50.50 41.11
CA LYS A 563 10.53 49.69 42.31
C LYS A 563 10.77 48.24 41.94
N THR A 564 11.70 47.60 42.62
CA THR A 564 12.04 46.19 42.41
C THR A 564 11.13 45.23 43.13
N SER A 565 10.51 45.62 44.25
CA SER A 565 9.67 44.76 45.08
C SER A 565 8.18 44.91 44.74
N PHE A 566 7.48 43.78 44.63
CA PHE A 566 6.02 43.73 44.46
C PHE A 566 5.29 43.90 45.80
N THR A 567 4.19 44.60 45.75
CA THR A 567 3.18 44.63 46.82
C THR A 567 2.22 43.43 46.58
N GLY A 568 1.98 42.58 47.57
CA GLY A 568 1.18 41.36 47.48
C GLY A 568 1.91 40.16 48.06
N PRO A 569 1.33 38.92 47.97
CA PRO A 569 0.13 38.59 47.24
C PRO A 569 -1.20 39.06 47.86
N ILE A 570 -2.09 39.66 47.09
CA ILE A 570 -3.48 39.80 47.48
C ILE A 570 -4.18 38.51 47.04
N LEU A 571 -4.69 37.74 48.00
CA LEU A 571 -5.41 36.51 47.74
C LEU A 571 -6.88 36.80 47.42
N LEU A 572 -7.34 36.32 46.28
CA LEU A 572 -8.68 36.53 45.78
C LEU A 572 -9.36 35.17 45.53
N PRO A 573 -10.61 34.95 45.95
CA PRO A 573 -11.36 33.73 45.65
C PRO A 573 -11.51 33.49 44.14
N GLY A 574 -11.61 32.25 43.71
CA GLY A 574 -11.78 31.88 42.30
C GLY A 574 -13.04 32.38 41.63
N THR A 575 -14.03 32.79 42.42
CA THR A 575 -15.31 33.37 41.96
C THR A 575 -15.22 34.87 41.63
N VAL A 576 -14.13 35.54 42.03
CA VAL A 576 -13.92 36.97 41.79
C VAL A 576 -13.38 37.20 40.40
N SER A 577 -14.02 38.11 39.66
CA SER A 577 -13.64 38.46 38.28
C SER A 577 -13.07 39.87 38.14
N SER A 578 -13.05 40.65 39.25
CA SER A 578 -12.52 42.02 39.23
C SER A 578 -11.96 42.43 40.57
N TYR A 579 -11.01 43.37 40.54
CA TYR A 579 -10.44 44.00 41.74
C TYR A 579 -10.03 45.44 41.44
N ASN A 580 -10.34 46.36 42.39
CA ASN A 580 -9.99 47.77 42.26
C ASN A 580 -8.75 48.11 43.10
N LEU A 581 -7.69 48.56 42.45
CA LEU A 581 -6.51 49.13 43.10
C LEU A 581 -6.71 50.63 43.21
N SER A 582 -6.62 51.18 44.44
CA SER A 582 -6.78 52.63 44.76
C SER A 582 -5.54 53.16 45.45
N GLN A 583 -5.45 54.45 45.60
CA GLN A 583 -4.34 55.18 46.25
C GLN A 583 -2.99 54.98 45.52
N LEU A 584 -3.06 54.92 44.20
CA LEU A 584 -1.89 54.78 43.33
C LEU A 584 -1.32 56.18 43.02
N ASP A 585 0.04 56.21 42.79
CA ASP A 585 0.70 57.48 42.37
C ASP A 585 0.34 57.78 40.91
N PRO A 586 -0.28 58.95 40.64
CA PRO A 586 -0.68 59.34 39.29
C PRO A 586 0.44 59.52 38.29
N THR A 587 1.69 59.64 38.77
CA THR A 587 2.86 59.86 37.91
C THR A 587 3.59 58.54 37.53
N ALA A 588 3.28 57.44 38.20
CA ALA A 588 3.96 56.18 38.05
C ALA A 588 3.33 55.26 36.98
N VAL A 589 4.14 54.41 36.36
CA VAL A 589 3.69 53.27 35.57
C VAL A 589 3.68 52.07 36.51
N TYR A 590 2.58 51.35 36.54
CA TYR A 590 2.40 50.16 37.38
C TYR A 590 2.55 48.88 36.58
N GLU A 591 3.33 47.94 37.10
CA GLU A 591 3.36 46.56 36.69
C GLU A 591 2.39 45.77 37.54
N VAL A 592 1.40 45.12 36.92
CA VAL A 592 0.40 44.30 37.60
C VAL A 592 0.58 42.85 37.13
N LYS A 593 0.68 41.95 38.08
CA LYS A 593 0.89 40.50 37.86
C LYS A 593 -0.25 39.72 38.51
N LEU A 594 -0.99 38.92 37.72
CA LEU A 594 -2.06 38.07 38.19
C LEU A 594 -1.74 36.61 37.83
N LEU A 595 -1.85 35.72 38.81
CA LEU A 595 -1.76 34.28 38.57
C LEU A 595 -2.91 33.56 39.28
N ALA A 596 -3.29 32.41 38.73
CA ALA A 596 -4.21 31.49 39.38
C ALA A 596 -3.42 30.43 40.17
N TYR A 597 -3.98 29.95 41.28
CA TYR A 597 -3.37 28.86 42.05
C TYR A 597 -4.42 27.83 42.47
N ASN A 598 -3.98 26.59 42.65
CA ASN A 598 -4.78 25.50 43.22
C ASN A 598 -3.93 24.65 44.19
N GLN A 599 -4.46 23.50 44.64
CA GLN A 599 -3.75 22.56 45.51
C GLN A 599 -2.44 22.00 44.90
N HIS A 600 -2.26 22.10 43.58
CA HIS A 600 -1.10 21.58 42.86
C HIS A 600 -0.02 22.67 42.62
N GLY A 601 -0.30 23.91 42.94
CA GLY A 601 0.67 24.98 42.87
C GLY A 601 0.16 26.28 42.21
N ASP A 602 1.10 27.19 42.00
CA ASP A 602 0.89 28.46 41.34
C ASP A 602 1.05 28.30 39.82
N GLY A 603 0.08 28.78 39.08
CA GLY A 603 0.15 28.84 37.61
C GLY A 603 1.05 29.95 37.09
N ASN A 604 1.26 29.97 35.79
CA ASN A 604 1.99 31.07 35.15
C ASN A 604 1.23 32.39 35.31
N ALA A 605 1.97 33.50 35.44
CA ALA A 605 1.40 34.80 35.66
C ALA A 605 1.13 35.55 34.37
N THR A 606 -0.01 36.25 34.31
CA THR A 606 -0.24 37.30 33.32
C THR A 606 0.23 38.64 33.86
N VAL A 607 1.07 39.36 33.10
CA VAL A 607 1.64 40.66 33.47
C VAL A 607 1.11 41.72 32.55
N ARG A 608 0.77 42.90 33.13
CA ARG A 608 0.34 44.11 32.40
C ARG A 608 1.01 45.34 32.96
N PHE A 609 1.39 46.24 32.07
CA PHE A 609 1.93 47.57 32.45
C PHE A 609 0.89 48.65 32.16
N VAL A 610 0.61 49.52 33.13
CA VAL A 610 -0.40 50.54 33.04
C VAL A 610 0.12 51.88 33.51
N SER A 611 -0.09 52.93 32.71
CA SER A 611 0.21 54.33 33.09
C SER A 611 -1.07 55.07 33.47
N LEU A 612 -1.04 55.78 34.59
CA LEU A 612 -2.15 56.63 35.06
C LEU A 612 -2.12 58.03 34.45
N ARG A 613 -1.07 58.41 33.71
CA ARG A 613 -0.95 59.72 33.04
C ARG A 613 -1.87 59.77 31.82
N GLY A 614 -2.87 60.70 31.87
CA GLY A 614 -3.80 60.97 30.79
C GLY A 614 -5.05 60.10 30.83
N ALA A 615 -5.93 60.42 31.78
CA ALA A 615 -7.22 59.77 31.98
C ALA A 615 -8.21 60.04 30.85
N SER A 616 -8.11 59.36 29.78
CA SER A 616 -9.24 58.92 28.95
C SER A 616 -8.97 57.41 28.66
N GLU A 617 -10.02 56.59 28.73
CA GLU A 617 -10.00 55.15 28.62
C GLU A 617 -8.89 54.60 27.67
N ARG A 618 -7.78 54.12 28.22
CA ARG A 618 -6.72 53.50 27.45
C ARG A 618 -6.53 52.06 27.91
N THR A 619 -6.71 51.13 27.00
CA THR A 619 -6.38 49.72 27.13
C THR A 619 -4.87 49.59 27.43
N ALA A 620 -4.51 48.70 28.35
CA ALA A 620 -3.14 48.42 28.73
C ALA A 620 -2.24 48.14 27.55
N LEU A 621 -1.06 48.78 27.50
CA LEU A 621 -0.01 48.51 26.54
C LEU A 621 0.62 47.12 26.84
N SER A 622 0.82 46.32 25.82
CA SER A 622 1.71 45.14 25.90
C SER A 622 3.13 45.62 26.23
N PRO A 623 3.94 44.84 26.94
CA PRO A 623 5.32 45.21 27.23
C PRO A 623 6.07 45.50 25.93
N PRO A 624 6.93 46.53 25.85
CA PRO A 624 7.79 46.73 24.70
C PRO A 624 8.68 45.48 24.53
N CYS A 625 8.78 44.96 23.32
CA CYS A 625 9.77 43.93 22.98
C CYS A 625 11.16 44.49 23.27
N ASP A 626 11.76 44.10 24.38
CA ASP A 626 13.16 44.42 24.67
C ASP A 626 14.04 43.55 23.80
N CYS A 627 14.47 44.14 22.68
CA CYS A 627 15.49 43.52 21.81
C CYS A 627 16.89 43.70 22.42
N ARG A 628 17.07 43.48 23.71
CA ARG A 628 18.39 43.28 24.27
C ARG A 628 18.83 41.85 23.94
N LYS A 629 19.78 41.78 23.05
CA LYS A 629 20.62 40.62 22.85
C LYS A 629 21.15 40.17 24.21
N GLU A 630 20.64 39.10 24.75
CA GLU A 630 21.40 38.30 25.69
C GLU A 630 22.59 37.72 24.91
N GLU A 631 23.76 38.17 25.22
CA GLU A 631 25.02 37.48 24.90
C GLU A 631 24.98 36.14 25.67
N ALA A 632 24.32 35.15 25.03
CA ALA A 632 24.49 33.76 25.42
C ALA A 632 25.91 33.38 25.17
N ALA A 633 26.62 33.07 26.23
CA ALA A 633 27.97 32.54 26.21
C ALA A 633 28.07 31.43 25.15
N ASN A 634 28.98 31.69 24.18
CA ASN A 634 29.38 30.75 23.13
C ASN A 634 29.86 29.42 23.78
N GLN A 635 28.99 28.42 23.86
CA GLN A 635 29.40 27.03 23.73
C GLN A 635 29.08 26.61 22.32
N THR A 636 29.98 26.89 21.40
CA THR A 636 29.98 26.31 20.06
C THR A 636 30.17 24.80 20.23
N SER A 637 29.04 24.06 20.07
CA SER A 637 29.07 22.62 19.96
C SER A 637 29.93 22.26 18.74
N THR A 638 31.11 21.70 18.97
CA THR A 638 32.00 21.19 17.93
C THR A 638 31.34 20.18 17.01
N THR A 639 30.23 19.55 17.44
CA THR A 639 29.41 18.60 16.67
C THR A 639 28.73 19.27 15.45
N GLY A 640 28.25 20.50 15.61
CA GLY A 640 27.59 21.23 14.50
C GLY A 640 28.59 21.62 13.37
N ILE A 641 29.82 21.95 13.73
CA ILE A 641 30.87 22.29 12.78
C ILE A 641 31.33 21.05 12.00
N VAL A 642 31.47 19.89 12.66
CA VAL A 642 31.87 18.63 12.03
C VAL A 642 30.80 18.15 11.03
N ILE A 643 29.50 18.24 11.38
CA ILE A 643 28.40 17.90 10.45
C ILE A 643 28.36 18.86 9.26
N GLY A 644 28.55 20.15 9.47
CA GLY A 644 28.60 21.16 8.40
C GLY A 644 29.75 20.92 7.42
N ILE A 645 30.95 20.56 7.90
CA ILE A 645 32.11 20.24 7.07
C ILE A 645 31.89 18.94 6.29
N HIS A 646 31.28 17.89 6.91
CA HIS A 646 30.98 16.66 6.20
C HIS A 646 29.93 16.85 5.07
N ILE A 647 28.90 17.63 5.29
CA ILE A 647 27.91 17.95 4.25
C ILE A 647 28.55 18.78 3.14
N GLY A 648 29.37 19.78 3.49
CA GLY A 648 30.07 20.60 2.52
C GLY A 648 31.03 19.79 1.64
N VAL A 649 31.86 18.93 2.22
CA VAL A 649 32.81 18.08 1.49
C VAL A 649 32.07 17.07 0.60
N THR A 650 30.95 16.49 1.06
CA THR A 650 30.15 15.55 0.26
C THR A 650 29.52 16.25 -0.95
N CYS A 651 28.99 17.47 -0.78
CA CYS A 651 28.48 18.26 -1.89
C CYS A 651 29.57 18.62 -2.92
N ILE A 652 30.77 18.99 -2.46
CA ILE A 652 31.92 19.31 -3.35
C ILE A 652 32.34 18.05 -4.13
N ILE A 653 32.41 16.89 -3.48
CA ILE A 653 32.76 15.62 -4.14
C ILE A 653 31.70 15.27 -5.20
N PHE A 654 30.40 15.41 -4.88
CA PHE A 654 29.32 15.18 -5.85
C PHE A 654 29.39 16.17 -7.04
N CYS A 655 29.64 17.44 -6.79
CA CYS A 655 29.80 18.43 -7.86
C CYS A 655 31.02 18.13 -8.75
N VAL A 656 32.16 17.74 -8.17
CA VAL A 656 33.35 17.36 -8.92
C VAL A 656 33.12 16.08 -9.73
N LEU A 657 32.50 15.08 -9.17
CA LEU A 657 32.10 13.86 -9.90
C LEU A 657 31.14 14.16 -11.04
N PHE A 658 30.16 15.05 -10.82
CA PHE A 658 29.23 15.48 -11.86
C PHE A 658 29.92 16.25 -13.00
N LEU A 659 30.94 17.08 -12.69
CA LEU A 659 31.75 17.78 -13.70
C LEU A 659 32.74 16.85 -14.44
N LEU A 660 33.24 15.80 -13.78
CA LEU A 660 34.18 14.87 -14.40
C LEU A 660 33.48 13.78 -15.24
N PHE A 661 32.27 13.36 -14.86
CA PHE A 661 31.52 12.32 -15.55
C PHE A 661 30.33 12.84 -16.38
N GLY A 662 29.92 14.11 -16.23
CA GLY A 662 28.78 14.72 -16.92
C GLY A 662 29.08 15.17 -18.38
N GLN A 663 30.32 15.08 -18.88
CA GLN A 663 30.68 15.52 -20.25
C GLN A 663 30.50 14.44 -21.34
N ARG A 664 29.85 13.30 -21.06
CA ARG A 664 29.49 12.33 -22.11
C ARG A 664 28.01 11.99 -22.04
N GLY A 665 27.18 12.85 -22.65
CA GLY A 665 25.75 12.57 -22.77
C GLY A 665 24.92 13.82 -23.05
N SER A 666 25.27 14.59 -24.07
CA SER A 666 24.35 15.59 -24.60
C SER A 666 23.23 14.91 -25.36
N ARG A 667 22.01 14.94 -24.84
CA ARG A 667 20.77 15.29 -25.58
C ARG A 667 19.55 14.98 -24.70
N ILE A 668 18.64 15.97 -24.68
CA ILE A 668 17.24 15.91 -24.22
C ILE A 668 17.05 16.13 -22.71
N LEU A 669 16.94 17.40 -22.31
CA LEU A 669 16.13 17.83 -21.16
C LEU A 669 15.41 19.12 -21.57
N GLN A 670 14.12 19.00 -21.82
CA GLN A 670 13.17 20.13 -21.87
C GLN A 670 12.92 20.66 -20.46
N PRO A 671 12.68 21.95 -20.26
CA PRO A 671 12.57 22.54 -18.94
C PRO A 671 11.19 22.24 -18.30
N LEU A 672 11.20 21.79 -17.06
CA LEU A 672 10.04 21.66 -16.19
C LEU A 672 9.44 23.03 -15.85
N PRO A 673 8.12 23.18 -15.73
CA PRO A 673 7.46 24.43 -15.38
C PRO A 673 7.69 24.81 -13.93
N ARG A 674 7.96 26.12 -13.71
CA ARG A 674 8.15 26.74 -12.41
C ARG A 674 6.91 26.57 -11.52
N VAL A 675 7.09 25.91 -10.39
CA VAL A 675 6.13 25.90 -9.28
C VAL A 675 6.09 27.30 -8.65
N ARG A 676 4.96 27.97 -8.72
CA ARG A 676 4.68 29.22 -8.00
C ARG A 676 4.63 28.92 -6.50
N ARG A 677 5.43 29.64 -5.70
CA ARG A 677 5.28 29.72 -4.24
C ARG A 677 3.94 30.41 -3.92
N PRO A 678 3.21 29.93 -2.91
CA PRO A 678 2.04 30.66 -2.43
C PRO A 678 2.49 31.95 -1.72
N SER A 679 1.92 33.07 -2.14
CA SER A 679 2.06 34.37 -1.52
C SER A 679 1.29 34.39 -0.18
N SER A 680 1.93 34.86 0.87
CA SER A 680 1.31 35.22 2.15
C SER A 680 0.22 36.28 1.97
N PRO A 681 -0.86 36.24 2.76
CA PRO A 681 -1.93 37.24 2.67
C PRO A 681 -1.47 38.59 3.25
N ARG A 682 -1.53 39.63 2.44
CA ARG A 682 -1.47 41.04 2.89
C ARG A 682 -2.82 41.40 3.49
N CYS A 683 -2.81 41.87 4.71
CA CYS A 683 -3.95 42.56 5.30
C CYS A 683 -4.18 43.90 4.57
N HIS A 684 -5.32 44.02 3.89
CA HIS A 684 -5.83 45.31 3.42
C HIS A 684 -6.55 46.01 4.57
N PHE A 685 -6.05 47.15 4.97
CA PHE A 685 -6.83 48.15 5.69
C PHE A 685 -7.77 48.82 4.68
N GLY A 686 -9.06 48.63 4.84
CA GLY A 686 -10.09 49.41 4.18
C GLY A 686 -10.45 50.60 5.07
N GLY A 687 -10.12 51.80 4.63
CA GLY A 687 -10.70 53.01 5.18
C GLY A 687 -12.10 53.22 4.60
N ALA A 688 -13.06 53.42 5.48
CA ALA A 688 -14.38 53.90 5.11
C ALA A 688 -14.41 55.43 5.30
N ALA A 689 -14.82 56.11 4.27
CA ALA A 689 -15.42 57.43 4.35
C ALA A 689 -16.91 57.29 4.68
#